data_0a7fc4edd8485394673f2445f1dedaac
#
_entry.id   0a7fc4edd8485394673f2445f1dedaac
#
_cell.length_a   1.000
_cell.length_b   1.000
_cell.length_c   1.000
_cell.angle_alpha   90.00
_cell.angle_beta   90.00
_cell.angle_gamma   90.00
#
_symmetry.space_group_name_H-M   'P 1'
#
loop_
_entity.id
_entity.type
_entity.pdbx_description
1 polymer ?
#
loop_
_entity_poly.entity_id
_entity_poly.type
_entity_poly.pdbx_seq_one_letter_code
_entity_poly.pdbx_strand_id
1 'polypeptide(L)'
;MSVLPLLQLEHIQRFYPNGDAIVRALDDVSLSIWPGEFVAIIGQSGSGKSTLMNLIGCLDKADVGSYQVLGQNVADLDPDQLAELRRESFGFVFQRYNLLNTATAAENVEIPALYAGLPKAERQQRALQLLGKLGLAERSGHKPMQLSGGQQQRVAIARALMNDPPVILADEPTGALDSQSGTEVMALLKALHQEGRTILLITHDDKVAAHAQRVIHIADGKIVSDGIANQSGQRLPPPQHRGIGAAGLLAELGEAAKTALRSLRANLFRTALTLLGIVIGVAAVVTMLAVGQGSQEKVLDQMRAMGTNTLSIRPGLTGFRGGDVATLTLADADAIAELDNVESASPERNSRLTVRYGSIDYSTSVQGVAPSMPSVRDWPVGSGDFFDERDQRRYAPVMVLGETVRKLLFVEGEDPIGRFVMIGNIPFEVIGVMSPKGADATGSDRDDGVFVPISTGLIRLFGQKYLGGIAVKVRDLSQIDATQQAISDLLIARHQTEDFRIRNMASIIESATETQNTFTLMLGIVAAISLLVGGIGVMNIMLVSVTERTREIGIRIATGARRRDILLQFNTEAAVVCTLGGLMGVLLGFAAGYVLKYFDMAVLFSPLPAILAFSCAFGTGLLFGYLPARKAAHLDPVVALAAE
;
A
#
# COMPACT_ATOMS: atom_id res chain seq x y z
N MET A 1 -26.12 39.90 41.77
CA MET A 1 -25.12 39.20 40.99
C MET A 1 -24.86 40.06 39.76
N SER A 2 -23.63 40.56 39.58
CA SER A 2 -23.24 41.34 38.40
C SER A 2 -23.40 40.48 37.16
N VAL A 3 -24.06 40.96 36.12
CA VAL A 3 -24.14 40.32 34.82
C VAL A 3 -22.74 40.36 34.22
N LEU A 4 -22.16 39.22 33.86
CA LEU A 4 -20.85 39.19 33.20
C LEU A 4 -21.03 39.54 31.74
N PRO A 5 -20.11 40.29 31.11
CA PRO A 5 -20.16 40.52 29.68
C PRO A 5 -19.99 39.22 28.92
N LEU A 6 -20.63 39.14 27.73
CA LEU A 6 -20.54 37.98 26.83
C LEU A 6 -19.13 37.85 26.24
N LEU A 7 -18.57 39.02 25.87
CA LEU A 7 -17.19 39.17 25.35
C LEU A 7 -16.53 40.31 26.09
N GLN A 8 -15.32 40.08 26.58
CA GLN A 8 -14.54 41.10 27.31
C GLN A 8 -13.10 41.14 26.78
N LEU A 9 -12.74 42.25 26.16
CA LEU A 9 -11.40 42.53 25.64
C LEU A 9 -10.78 43.62 26.52
N GLU A 10 -9.54 43.42 26.99
CA GLU A 10 -8.82 44.38 27.82
C GLU A 10 -7.41 44.59 27.29
N HIS A 11 -7.09 45.82 26.95
CA HIS A 11 -5.76 46.23 26.45
C HIS A 11 -5.21 45.37 25.31
N ILE A 12 -6.06 44.98 24.36
CA ILE A 12 -5.68 44.13 23.24
C ILE A 12 -4.78 44.83 22.27
N GLN A 13 -3.64 44.19 21.97
CA GLN A 13 -2.74 44.63 20.89
C GLN A 13 -2.51 43.47 19.93
N ARG A 14 -2.40 43.76 18.64
CA ARG A 14 -2.10 42.81 17.60
C ARG A 14 -1.13 43.38 16.59
N PHE A 15 -0.03 42.67 16.33
CA PHE A 15 1.07 43.07 15.48
C PHE A 15 1.22 42.11 14.30
N TYR A 16 1.49 42.65 13.12
CA TYR A 16 1.85 41.83 11.95
C TYR A 16 3.21 42.28 11.41
N PRO A 17 4.13 41.34 11.12
CA PRO A 17 5.39 41.66 10.45
C PRO A 17 5.10 42.06 8.99
N ASN A 18 5.70 43.15 8.52
CA ASN A 18 5.64 43.64 7.15
C ASN A 18 7.07 43.99 6.71
N GLY A 19 7.83 42.99 6.24
CA GLY A 19 9.27 43.13 6.02
C GLY A 19 10.01 43.45 7.30
N ASP A 20 10.79 44.55 7.32
CA ASP A 20 11.52 45.03 8.49
C ASP A 20 10.66 45.90 9.45
N ALA A 21 9.42 46.22 9.07
CA ALA A 21 8.49 47.03 9.86
C ALA A 21 7.44 46.15 10.57
N ILE A 22 6.96 46.61 11.70
CA ILE A 22 5.85 46.01 12.43
C ILE A 22 4.62 46.93 12.28
N VAL A 23 3.55 46.36 11.69
CA VAL A 23 2.26 47.04 11.59
C VAL A 23 1.45 46.72 12.85
N ARG A 24 1.08 47.76 13.62
CA ARG A 24 0.14 47.62 14.73
C ARG A 24 -1.27 47.68 14.22
N ALA A 25 -1.87 46.49 13.98
CA ALA A 25 -3.24 46.39 13.48
C ALA A 25 -4.30 46.71 14.54
N LEU A 26 -3.98 46.39 15.82
CA LEU A 26 -4.75 46.81 16.99
C LEU A 26 -3.76 47.37 18.02
N ASP A 27 -4.10 48.51 18.65
CA ASP A 27 -3.26 49.21 19.62
C ASP A 27 -4.12 49.67 20.80
N ASP A 28 -4.08 48.91 21.90
CA ASP A 28 -4.77 49.18 23.16
C ASP A 28 -6.30 49.22 23.07
N VAL A 29 -6.89 48.16 22.46
CA VAL A 29 -8.35 48.02 22.31
C VAL A 29 -8.95 47.36 23.56
N SER A 30 -9.86 48.10 24.24
CA SER A 30 -10.68 47.56 25.33
C SER A 30 -12.17 47.69 24.97
N LEU A 31 -12.91 46.57 25.08
CA LEU A 31 -14.30 46.49 24.63
C LEU A 31 -15.05 45.40 25.42
N SER A 32 -16.27 45.73 25.88
CA SER A 32 -17.17 44.75 26.47
C SER A 32 -18.48 44.68 25.67
N ILE A 33 -18.91 43.47 25.32
CA ILE A 33 -20.16 43.22 24.60
C ILE A 33 -21.11 42.42 25.54
N TRP A 34 -22.31 42.87 25.63
CA TRP A 34 -23.31 42.28 26.52
C TRP A 34 -24.28 41.37 25.73
N PRO A 35 -24.92 40.38 26.39
CA PRO A 35 -25.92 39.53 25.75
C PRO A 35 -27.06 40.34 25.16
N GLY A 36 -27.44 40.04 23.91
CA GLY A 36 -28.57 40.70 23.23
C GLY A 36 -28.24 42.08 22.66
N GLU A 37 -27.00 42.55 22.63
CA GLU A 37 -26.63 43.78 21.95
C GLU A 37 -26.57 43.60 20.43
N PHE A 38 -26.99 44.66 19.69
CA PHE A 38 -26.70 44.82 18.27
C PHE A 38 -25.67 45.96 18.12
N VAL A 39 -24.44 45.56 17.88
CA VAL A 39 -23.27 46.49 17.81
C VAL A 39 -22.76 46.59 16.36
N ALA A 40 -22.54 47.78 15.87
CA ALA A 40 -21.84 48.04 14.64
C ALA A 40 -20.43 48.58 14.90
N ILE A 41 -19.41 48.04 14.28
CA ILE A 41 -18.03 48.51 14.28
C ILE A 41 -17.75 49.17 12.94
N ILE A 42 -17.48 50.45 12.91
CA ILE A 42 -17.24 51.23 11.71
C ILE A 42 -15.87 51.88 11.69
N GLY A 43 -15.32 52.11 10.50
CA GLY A 43 -14.04 52.78 10.30
C GLY A 43 -13.57 52.68 8.86
N GLN A 44 -12.53 53.43 8.50
CA GLN A 44 -11.97 53.37 7.15
C GLN A 44 -11.33 52.02 6.82
N SER A 45 -11.07 51.75 5.51
CA SER A 45 -10.30 50.57 5.13
C SER A 45 -8.90 50.62 5.76
N GLY A 46 -8.45 49.48 6.31
CA GLY A 46 -7.14 49.41 7.02
C GLY A 46 -7.18 49.86 8.47
N SER A 47 -8.29 50.31 9.05
CA SER A 47 -8.39 50.77 10.44
C SER A 47 -8.30 49.66 11.50
N GLY A 48 -8.20 48.40 11.13
CA GLY A 48 -8.12 47.26 12.09
C GLY A 48 -9.42 46.49 12.31
N LYS A 49 -10.54 46.82 11.63
CA LYS A 49 -11.86 46.18 11.83
C LYS A 49 -11.85 44.67 11.62
N SER A 50 -11.32 44.20 10.50
CA SER A 50 -11.28 42.77 10.17
C SER A 50 -10.34 42.01 11.14
N THR A 51 -9.24 42.67 11.57
CA THR A 51 -8.35 42.10 12.61
C THR A 51 -9.09 41.94 13.93
N LEU A 52 -9.84 42.96 14.34
CA LEU A 52 -10.65 42.92 15.57
C LEU A 52 -11.71 41.81 15.49
N MET A 53 -12.38 41.66 14.35
CA MET A 53 -13.36 40.60 14.16
C MET A 53 -12.74 39.21 14.18
N ASN A 54 -11.61 39.01 13.53
CA ASN A 54 -10.89 37.74 13.55
C ASN A 54 -10.45 37.35 14.97
N LEU A 55 -10.04 38.33 15.75
CA LEU A 55 -9.68 38.12 17.14
C LEU A 55 -10.92 37.81 17.99
N ILE A 56 -12.01 38.59 17.88
CA ILE A 56 -13.28 38.34 18.56
C ILE A 56 -13.80 36.94 18.24
N GLY A 57 -13.74 36.55 16.98
CA GLY A 57 -14.17 35.23 16.51
C GLY A 57 -13.18 34.09 16.81
N CYS A 58 -12.12 34.34 17.58
CA CYS A 58 -11.07 33.37 17.89
C CYS A 58 -10.43 32.73 16.65
N LEU A 59 -10.42 33.44 15.51
CA LEU A 59 -9.68 33.06 14.30
C LEU A 59 -8.20 33.47 14.39
N ASP A 60 -7.92 34.52 15.18
CA ASP A 60 -6.60 35.03 15.47
C ASP A 60 -6.42 35.18 16.99
N LYS A 61 -5.19 35.36 17.46
CA LYS A 61 -4.85 35.56 18.86
C LYS A 61 -4.26 36.94 19.07
N ALA A 62 -4.53 37.56 20.25
CA ALA A 62 -3.87 38.78 20.65
C ALA A 62 -2.41 38.52 21.00
N ASP A 63 -1.53 39.50 20.73
CA ASP A 63 -0.14 39.45 21.16
C ASP A 63 0.01 39.98 22.59
N VAL A 64 -0.84 40.95 23.00
CA VAL A 64 -0.88 41.55 24.33
C VAL A 64 -2.34 41.76 24.75
N GLY A 65 -2.60 41.75 26.04
CA GLY A 65 -3.94 41.95 26.64
C GLY A 65 -4.64 40.66 27.01
N SER A 66 -5.88 40.77 27.50
CA SER A 66 -6.73 39.63 27.85
C SER A 66 -8.00 39.63 27.06
N TYR A 67 -8.44 38.43 26.62
CA TYR A 67 -9.70 38.23 25.95
C TYR A 67 -10.49 37.08 26.59
N GLN A 68 -11.69 37.38 27.02
CA GLN A 68 -12.60 36.39 27.62
C GLN A 68 -13.88 36.26 26.82
N VAL A 69 -14.32 35.03 26.63
CA VAL A 69 -15.60 34.64 25.99
C VAL A 69 -16.40 33.88 27.04
N LEU A 70 -17.60 34.35 27.38
CA LEU A 70 -18.45 33.77 28.45
C LEU A 70 -17.69 33.52 29.77
N GLY A 71 -16.73 34.39 30.11
CA GLY A 71 -15.88 34.30 31.30
C GLY A 71 -14.71 33.33 31.18
N GLN A 72 -14.50 32.68 30.03
CA GLN A 72 -13.37 31.79 29.72
C GLN A 72 -12.25 32.58 29.02
N ASN A 73 -11.03 32.53 29.54
CA ASN A 73 -9.89 33.20 28.92
C ASN A 73 -9.42 32.44 27.68
N VAL A 74 -9.41 33.13 26.54
CA VAL A 74 -9.05 32.58 25.23
C VAL A 74 -7.56 32.23 25.13
N ALA A 75 -6.70 32.93 25.87
CA ALA A 75 -5.25 32.69 25.88
C ALA A 75 -4.87 31.29 26.40
N ASP A 76 -5.68 30.74 27.32
CA ASP A 76 -5.43 29.47 27.97
C ASP A 76 -5.87 28.25 27.12
N LEU A 77 -6.54 28.51 26.00
CA LEU A 77 -7.13 27.47 25.16
C LEU A 77 -6.15 26.96 24.11
N ASP A 78 -6.12 25.64 23.94
CA ASP A 78 -5.44 25.00 22.85
C ASP A 78 -6.20 25.17 21.50
N PRO A 79 -5.60 24.87 20.36
CA PRO A 79 -6.24 25.07 19.05
C PRO A 79 -7.53 24.28 18.84
N ASP A 80 -7.68 23.09 19.45
CA ASP A 80 -8.89 22.26 19.34
C ASP A 80 -9.99 22.79 20.24
N GLN A 81 -9.65 23.30 21.44
CA GLN A 81 -10.58 24.01 22.33
C GLN A 81 -11.06 25.33 21.70
N LEU A 82 -10.17 26.06 21.02
CA LEU A 82 -10.56 27.26 20.27
C LEU A 82 -11.52 26.93 19.11
N ALA A 83 -11.31 25.79 18.42
CA ALA A 83 -12.24 25.34 17.39
C ALA A 83 -13.61 25.00 17.97
N GLU A 84 -13.66 24.39 19.16
CA GLU A 84 -14.89 24.11 19.89
C GLU A 84 -15.61 25.38 20.31
N LEU A 85 -14.87 26.34 20.90
CA LEU A 85 -15.42 27.64 21.28
C LEU A 85 -15.99 28.40 20.07
N ARG A 86 -15.29 28.40 18.93
CA ARG A 86 -15.81 28.98 17.67
C ARG A 86 -17.12 28.34 17.24
N ARG A 87 -17.16 27.01 17.24
CA ARG A 87 -18.33 26.22 16.80
C ARG A 87 -19.57 26.44 17.66
N GLU A 88 -19.37 26.63 18.97
CA GLU A 88 -20.47 26.73 19.94
C GLU A 88 -20.91 28.17 20.18
N SER A 89 -19.96 29.12 20.13
CA SER A 89 -20.23 30.51 20.52
C SER A 89 -20.45 31.48 19.37
N PHE A 90 -19.92 31.16 18.17
CA PHE A 90 -19.92 32.12 17.06
C PHE A 90 -20.55 31.57 15.78
N GLY A 91 -21.39 32.41 15.14
CA GLY A 91 -21.88 32.23 13.79
C GLY A 91 -21.25 33.24 12.84
N PHE A 92 -20.42 32.78 11.91
CA PHE A 92 -19.72 33.67 10.97
C PHE A 92 -20.50 33.90 9.68
N VAL A 93 -20.67 35.19 9.32
CA VAL A 93 -21.23 35.66 8.07
C VAL A 93 -20.16 36.52 7.39
N PHE A 94 -19.47 35.95 6.40
CA PHE A 94 -18.34 36.58 5.72
C PHE A 94 -18.78 37.47 4.53
N GLN A 95 -17.99 38.44 4.18
CA GLN A 95 -18.19 39.37 3.08
C GLN A 95 -18.35 38.67 1.71
N ARG A 96 -17.52 37.67 1.41
CA ARG A 96 -17.54 36.88 0.16
C ARG A 96 -18.29 35.55 0.29
N TYR A 97 -19.31 35.47 1.14
CA TYR A 97 -20.13 34.29 1.44
C TYR A 97 -19.36 33.08 1.97
N ASN A 98 -18.16 32.82 1.45
CA ASN A 98 -17.27 31.72 1.80
C ASN A 98 -18.03 30.37 1.87
N LEU A 99 -18.74 30.03 0.76
CA LEU A 99 -19.39 28.75 0.58
C LEU A 99 -18.46 27.78 -0.16
N LEU A 100 -18.59 26.51 0.15
CA LEU A 100 -17.90 25.44 -0.57
C LEU A 100 -18.56 25.23 -1.93
N ASN A 101 -17.87 25.54 -3.02
CA ASN A 101 -18.40 25.45 -4.40
C ASN A 101 -18.76 24.02 -4.81
N THR A 102 -18.14 23.01 -4.20
CA THR A 102 -18.36 21.59 -4.47
C THR A 102 -19.59 21.02 -3.76
N ALA A 103 -20.05 21.70 -2.70
CA ALA A 103 -21.16 21.32 -1.84
C ALA A 103 -22.46 22.04 -2.20
N THR A 104 -23.61 21.42 -1.96
CA THR A 104 -24.93 22.03 -2.11
C THR A 104 -25.19 23.07 -1.00
N ALA A 105 -26.25 23.87 -1.14
CA ALA A 105 -26.67 24.81 -0.09
C ALA A 105 -26.93 24.09 1.26
N ALA A 106 -27.63 22.97 1.24
CA ALA A 106 -27.86 22.18 2.45
C ALA A 106 -26.55 21.65 3.04
N GLU A 107 -25.66 21.06 2.23
CA GLU A 107 -24.35 20.58 2.67
C GLU A 107 -23.46 21.69 3.26
N ASN A 108 -23.52 22.91 2.70
CA ASN A 108 -22.82 24.08 3.27
C ASN A 108 -23.35 24.45 4.65
N VAL A 109 -24.68 24.41 4.83
CA VAL A 109 -25.31 24.71 6.12
C VAL A 109 -24.99 23.63 7.18
N GLU A 110 -24.86 22.37 6.77
CA GLU A 110 -24.55 21.25 7.66
C GLU A 110 -23.13 21.28 8.26
N ILE A 111 -22.18 22.02 7.67
CA ILE A 111 -20.74 21.98 8.04
C ILE A 111 -20.49 22.16 9.54
N PRO A 112 -21.02 23.19 10.24
CA PRO A 112 -20.76 23.38 11.67
C PRO A 112 -21.29 22.22 12.53
N ALA A 113 -22.43 21.64 12.16
CA ALA A 113 -23.05 20.53 12.88
C ALA A 113 -22.33 19.19 12.63
N LEU A 114 -21.68 19.05 11.46
CA LEU A 114 -20.79 17.91 11.19
C LEU A 114 -19.67 17.84 12.22
N TYR A 115 -18.99 18.96 12.46
CA TYR A 115 -17.91 19.06 13.45
C TYR A 115 -18.41 19.07 14.90
N ALA A 116 -19.69 19.35 15.12
CA ALA A 116 -20.35 19.19 16.43
C ALA A 116 -20.74 17.73 16.72
N GLY A 117 -20.56 16.81 15.75
CA GLY A 117 -20.86 15.39 15.93
C GLY A 117 -22.36 15.06 15.85
N LEU A 118 -23.20 15.92 15.28
CA LEU A 118 -24.63 15.66 15.13
C LEU A 118 -24.87 14.50 14.13
N PRO A 119 -25.83 13.60 14.40
CA PRO A 119 -26.21 12.56 13.46
C PRO A 119 -26.69 13.14 12.13
N LYS A 120 -26.39 12.45 11.02
CA LYS A 120 -26.67 12.93 9.66
C LYS A 120 -28.12 13.34 9.45
N ALA A 121 -29.09 12.53 9.94
CA ALA A 121 -30.51 12.81 9.78
C ALA A 121 -30.91 14.11 10.50
N GLU A 122 -30.39 14.33 11.71
CA GLU A 122 -30.68 15.52 12.51
C GLU A 122 -30.11 16.79 11.85
N ARG A 123 -28.84 16.74 11.41
CA ARG A 123 -28.21 17.90 10.76
C ARG A 123 -28.84 18.24 9.41
N GLN A 124 -29.23 17.24 8.60
CA GLN A 124 -29.97 17.47 7.35
C GLN A 124 -31.34 18.11 7.60
N GLN A 125 -32.11 17.57 8.55
CA GLN A 125 -33.42 18.11 8.92
C GLN A 125 -33.29 19.57 9.37
N ARG A 126 -32.31 19.87 10.23
CA ARG A 126 -32.08 21.23 10.74
C ARG A 126 -31.62 22.18 9.63
N ALA A 127 -30.72 21.74 8.74
CA ALA A 127 -30.28 22.53 7.61
C ALA A 127 -31.46 22.90 6.68
N LEU A 128 -32.34 21.96 6.36
CA LEU A 128 -33.53 22.19 5.55
C LEU A 128 -34.53 23.15 6.24
N GLN A 129 -34.71 23.02 7.55
CA GLN A 129 -35.54 23.94 8.35
C GLN A 129 -34.97 25.37 8.30
N LEU A 130 -33.65 25.55 8.48
CA LEU A 130 -33.03 26.86 8.41
C LEU A 130 -33.10 27.47 7.00
N LEU A 131 -32.85 26.68 5.96
CA LEU A 131 -33.02 27.13 4.57
C LEU A 131 -34.48 27.49 4.26
N GLY A 132 -35.46 26.73 4.80
CA GLY A 132 -36.86 27.03 4.67
C GLY A 132 -37.25 28.36 5.33
N LYS A 133 -36.78 28.63 6.56
CA LYS A 133 -37.00 29.91 7.26
C LYS A 133 -36.42 31.10 6.47
N LEU A 134 -35.36 30.87 5.69
CA LEU A 134 -34.70 31.91 4.89
C LEU A 134 -35.21 31.97 3.44
N GLY A 135 -36.31 31.30 3.10
CA GLY A 135 -36.92 31.31 1.77
C GLY A 135 -36.13 30.56 0.70
N LEU A 136 -35.32 29.55 1.10
CA LEU A 136 -34.43 28.77 0.22
C LEU A 136 -34.78 27.27 0.19
N ALA A 137 -35.99 26.86 0.60
CA ALA A 137 -36.39 25.46 0.65
C ALA A 137 -36.19 24.72 -0.67
N GLU A 138 -36.64 25.32 -1.78
CA GLU A 138 -36.52 24.77 -3.14
C GLU A 138 -35.08 24.82 -3.71
N ARG A 139 -34.19 25.57 -3.07
CA ARG A 139 -32.81 25.77 -3.49
C ARG A 139 -31.80 24.98 -2.68
N SER A 140 -32.24 24.14 -1.76
CA SER A 140 -31.43 23.35 -0.84
C SER A 140 -30.39 22.44 -1.56
N GLY A 141 -30.78 21.87 -2.71
CA GLY A 141 -29.92 21.03 -3.55
C GLY A 141 -29.02 21.78 -4.54
N HIS A 142 -29.15 23.12 -4.65
CA HIS A 142 -28.35 23.92 -5.59
C HIS A 142 -26.94 24.16 -5.05
N LYS A 143 -25.95 24.23 -5.96
CA LYS A 143 -24.56 24.63 -5.64
C LYS A 143 -24.44 26.16 -5.64
N PRO A 144 -23.44 26.75 -4.96
CA PRO A 144 -23.24 28.20 -4.90
C PRO A 144 -23.28 28.89 -6.25
N MET A 145 -22.66 28.32 -7.29
CA MET A 145 -22.67 28.89 -8.64
C MET A 145 -24.06 28.97 -9.30
N GLN A 146 -25.06 28.28 -8.75
CA GLN A 146 -26.44 28.28 -9.24
C GLN A 146 -27.34 29.23 -8.44
N LEU A 147 -26.78 29.96 -7.47
CA LEU A 147 -27.49 30.86 -6.56
C LEU A 147 -27.09 32.32 -6.84
N SER A 148 -28.03 33.24 -6.70
CA SER A 148 -27.73 34.67 -6.71
C SER A 148 -26.91 35.09 -5.49
N GLY A 149 -26.23 36.25 -5.52
CA GLY A 149 -25.44 36.75 -4.39
C GLY A 149 -26.26 36.84 -3.09
N GLY A 150 -27.47 37.36 -3.13
CA GLY A 150 -28.38 37.41 -1.97
C GLY A 150 -28.82 36.02 -1.47
N GLN A 151 -28.97 35.06 -2.39
CA GLN A 151 -29.25 33.67 -2.00
C GLN A 151 -28.04 33.01 -1.35
N GLN A 152 -26.83 33.25 -1.89
CA GLN A 152 -25.58 32.76 -1.28
C GLN A 152 -25.38 33.33 0.14
N GLN A 153 -25.66 34.62 0.32
CA GLN A 153 -25.57 35.25 1.65
C GLN A 153 -26.58 34.65 2.63
N ARG A 154 -27.81 34.37 2.20
CA ARG A 154 -28.80 33.70 3.03
C ARG A 154 -28.36 32.25 3.39
N VAL A 155 -27.71 31.53 2.50
CA VAL A 155 -27.07 30.22 2.82
C VAL A 155 -25.97 30.40 3.86
N ALA A 156 -25.11 31.44 3.74
CA ALA A 156 -24.06 31.72 4.72
C ALA A 156 -24.64 32.04 6.11
N ILE A 157 -25.74 32.80 6.16
CA ILE A 157 -26.47 33.07 7.41
C ILE A 157 -27.11 31.79 7.97
N ALA A 158 -27.72 30.93 7.14
CA ALA A 158 -28.24 29.63 7.57
C ALA A 158 -27.13 28.78 8.20
N ARG A 159 -25.94 28.75 7.58
CA ARG A 159 -24.75 28.07 8.11
C ARG A 159 -24.33 28.64 9.47
N ALA A 160 -24.30 29.96 9.61
CA ALA A 160 -23.97 30.64 10.86
C ALA A 160 -24.92 30.25 11.99
N LEU A 161 -26.20 29.98 11.69
CA LEU A 161 -27.24 29.63 12.65
C LEU A 161 -27.29 28.12 13.00
N MET A 162 -26.50 27.29 12.33
CA MET A 162 -26.67 25.83 12.40
C MET A 162 -26.49 25.26 13.79
N ASN A 163 -25.54 25.75 14.58
CA ASN A 163 -25.28 25.30 15.96
C ASN A 163 -25.95 26.19 17.03
N ASP A 164 -26.81 27.11 16.62
CA ASP A 164 -27.53 28.01 17.54
C ASP A 164 -26.62 28.90 18.38
N PRO A 165 -25.64 29.59 17.77
CA PRO A 165 -24.64 30.36 18.51
C PRO A 165 -25.27 31.60 19.17
N PRO A 166 -24.79 31.99 20.36
CA PRO A 166 -25.23 33.23 21.03
C PRO A 166 -24.74 34.50 20.32
N VAL A 167 -23.65 34.43 19.56
CA VAL A 167 -23.07 35.60 18.88
C VAL A 167 -23.03 35.37 17.37
N ILE A 168 -23.51 36.35 16.60
CA ILE A 168 -23.36 36.38 15.13
C ILE A 168 -22.37 37.46 14.79
N LEU A 169 -21.29 37.06 14.09
CA LEU A 169 -20.25 37.96 13.57
C LEU A 169 -20.50 38.17 12.09
N ALA A 170 -20.86 39.38 11.67
CA ALA A 170 -21.17 39.72 10.29
C ALA A 170 -20.14 40.73 9.73
N ASP A 171 -19.29 40.28 8.83
CA ASP A 171 -18.27 41.09 8.14
C ASP A 171 -18.81 41.59 6.80
N GLU A 172 -19.10 42.87 6.72
CA GLU A 172 -19.64 43.57 5.54
C GLU A 172 -20.76 42.75 4.83
N PRO A 173 -21.82 42.31 5.54
CA PRO A 173 -22.76 41.31 5.04
C PRO A 173 -23.58 41.79 3.80
N THR A 174 -23.52 43.06 3.47
CA THR A 174 -24.21 43.69 2.31
C THR A 174 -23.25 44.15 1.24
N GLY A 175 -21.93 44.16 1.46
CA GLY A 175 -20.93 44.78 0.60
C GLY A 175 -20.83 44.21 -0.82
N ALA A 176 -21.27 42.96 -1.03
CA ALA A 176 -21.26 42.30 -2.34
C ALA A 176 -22.67 42.12 -2.93
N LEU A 177 -23.68 42.84 -2.39
CA LEU A 177 -25.10 42.67 -2.76
C LEU A 177 -25.65 43.93 -3.45
N ASP A 178 -26.67 43.71 -4.25
CA ASP A 178 -27.53 44.79 -4.71
C ASP A 178 -28.35 45.40 -3.57
N SER A 179 -28.87 46.59 -3.73
CA SER A 179 -29.57 47.34 -2.69
C SER A 179 -30.80 46.62 -2.12
N GLN A 180 -31.54 45.87 -2.95
CA GLN A 180 -32.68 45.09 -2.51
C GLN A 180 -32.27 43.91 -1.65
N SER A 181 -31.35 43.08 -2.11
CA SER A 181 -30.80 41.95 -1.38
C SER A 181 -30.11 42.41 -0.09
N GLY A 182 -29.43 43.56 -0.10
CA GLY A 182 -28.83 44.14 1.10
C GLY A 182 -29.87 44.49 2.15
N THR A 183 -31.00 45.10 1.77
CA THR A 183 -32.11 45.44 2.67
C THR A 183 -32.76 44.20 3.28
N GLU A 184 -32.92 43.12 2.48
CA GLU A 184 -33.46 41.83 2.97
C GLU A 184 -32.54 41.17 4.00
N VAL A 185 -31.21 41.22 3.78
CA VAL A 185 -30.21 40.70 4.72
C VAL A 185 -30.21 41.47 6.02
N MET A 186 -30.28 42.81 5.98
CA MET A 186 -30.39 43.65 7.18
C MET A 186 -31.67 43.42 7.94
N ALA A 187 -32.82 43.26 7.26
CA ALA A 187 -34.08 42.89 7.89
C ALA A 187 -33.99 41.53 8.64
N LEU A 188 -33.30 40.57 8.03
CA LEU A 188 -33.05 39.25 8.65
C LEU A 188 -32.17 39.36 9.90
N LEU A 189 -31.07 40.11 9.86
CA LEU A 189 -30.23 40.34 11.04
C LEU A 189 -31.00 41.02 12.16
N LYS A 190 -31.86 42.01 11.85
CA LYS A 190 -32.76 42.63 12.83
C LYS A 190 -33.71 41.60 13.45
N ALA A 191 -34.30 40.74 12.67
CA ALA A 191 -35.21 39.69 13.18
C ALA A 191 -34.48 38.75 14.15
N LEU A 192 -33.26 38.33 13.80
CA LEU A 192 -32.40 37.50 14.66
C LEU A 192 -32.04 38.21 15.98
N HIS A 193 -31.74 39.49 15.93
CA HIS A 193 -31.54 40.30 17.14
C HIS A 193 -32.83 40.35 18.01
N GLN A 194 -33.99 40.54 17.40
CA GLN A 194 -35.28 40.51 18.13
C GLN A 194 -35.56 39.14 18.77
N GLU A 195 -35.04 38.04 18.22
CA GLU A 195 -35.04 36.70 18.82
C GLU A 195 -34.09 36.58 20.04
N GLY A 196 -33.35 37.66 20.39
CA GLY A 196 -32.46 37.73 21.55
C GLY A 196 -30.97 37.40 21.25
N ARG A 197 -30.56 37.35 20.00
CA ARG A 197 -29.15 37.07 19.63
C ARG A 197 -28.33 38.34 19.71
N THR A 198 -27.04 38.17 20.07
CA THR A 198 -26.05 39.23 20.03
C THR A 198 -25.47 39.31 18.61
N ILE A 199 -25.46 40.50 18.01
CA ILE A 199 -24.94 40.71 16.64
C ILE A 199 -23.84 41.72 16.68
N LEU A 200 -22.66 41.33 16.16
CA LEU A 200 -21.55 42.23 15.84
C LEU A 200 -21.49 42.38 14.33
N LEU A 201 -21.71 43.58 13.86
CA LEU A 201 -21.69 43.96 12.45
C LEU A 201 -20.45 44.82 12.18
N ILE A 202 -19.62 44.41 11.22
CA ILE A 202 -18.55 45.24 10.69
C ILE A 202 -18.99 45.82 9.36
N THR A 203 -18.84 47.12 9.20
CA THR A 203 -19.18 47.80 7.94
C THR A 203 -18.39 49.12 7.81
N HIS A 204 -18.27 49.59 6.59
CA HIS A 204 -17.79 50.95 6.30
C HIS A 204 -18.94 51.87 5.86
N ASP A 205 -20.17 51.35 5.78
CA ASP A 205 -21.37 52.11 5.38
C ASP A 205 -22.17 52.57 6.63
N ASP A 206 -22.26 53.89 6.81
CA ASP A 206 -22.98 54.49 7.92
C ASP A 206 -24.48 54.15 7.90
N LYS A 207 -25.09 53.93 6.71
CA LYS A 207 -26.49 53.54 6.60
C LYS A 207 -26.72 52.12 7.14
N VAL A 208 -25.79 51.24 6.91
CA VAL A 208 -25.82 49.86 7.43
C VAL A 208 -25.61 49.90 8.95
N ALA A 209 -24.63 50.70 9.44
CA ALA A 209 -24.33 50.85 10.86
C ALA A 209 -25.51 51.46 11.65
N ALA A 210 -26.28 52.35 11.05
CA ALA A 210 -27.47 52.95 11.68
C ALA A 210 -28.58 51.93 12.06
N HIS A 211 -28.47 50.69 11.62
CA HIS A 211 -29.37 49.60 12.02
C HIS A 211 -29.03 49.01 13.40
N ALA A 212 -27.79 49.25 13.90
CA ALA A 212 -27.35 48.80 15.19
C ALA A 212 -27.77 49.74 16.32
N GLN A 213 -27.88 49.22 17.54
CA GLN A 213 -28.18 50.02 18.74
C GLN A 213 -26.98 50.76 19.30
N ARG A 214 -25.77 50.22 19.04
CA ARG A 214 -24.49 50.76 19.51
C ARG A 214 -23.50 50.79 18.34
N VAL A 215 -22.88 51.92 18.15
CA VAL A 215 -21.90 52.11 17.08
C VAL A 215 -20.54 52.41 17.68
N ILE A 216 -19.55 51.65 17.29
CA ILE A 216 -18.15 51.78 17.74
C ILE A 216 -17.32 52.21 16.55
N HIS A 217 -16.60 53.30 16.69
CA HIS A 217 -15.69 53.83 15.66
C HIS A 217 -14.25 53.39 15.96
N ILE A 218 -13.63 52.73 14.96
CA ILE A 218 -12.22 52.34 15.02
C ILE A 218 -11.41 53.09 13.97
N ALA A 219 -10.28 53.68 14.38
CA ALA A 219 -9.32 54.29 13.50
C ALA A 219 -7.88 53.95 13.99
N ASP A 220 -7.00 53.66 13.04
CA ASP A 220 -5.58 53.31 13.32
C ASP A 220 -5.39 52.29 14.44
N GLY A 221 -6.24 51.29 14.46
CA GLY A 221 -6.17 50.20 15.46
C GLY A 221 -6.71 50.56 16.84
N LYS A 222 -7.31 51.74 17.05
CA LYS A 222 -7.84 52.20 18.33
C LYS A 222 -9.33 52.50 18.27
N ILE A 223 -10.03 52.28 19.39
CA ILE A 223 -11.41 52.72 19.52
C ILE A 223 -11.41 54.23 19.78
N VAL A 224 -11.98 54.96 18.82
CA VAL A 224 -12.07 56.43 18.88
C VAL A 224 -13.33 56.92 19.59
N SER A 225 -14.43 56.22 19.34
CA SER A 225 -15.70 56.47 20.07
C SER A 225 -16.47 55.17 20.26
N ASP A 226 -17.15 55.06 21.36
CA ASP A 226 -18.01 53.94 21.72
C ASP A 226 -19.39 54.48 22.16
N GLY A 227 -20.44 53.90 21.58
CA GLY A 227 -21.80 54.24 21.93
C GLY A 227 -22.17 53.74 23.34
N ILE A 228 -23.38 54.14 23.84
CA ILE A 228 -23.84 53.72 25.14
C ILE A 228 -24.15 52.20 25.12
N ALA A 229 -23.42 51.45 25.96
CA ALA A 229 -23.65 50.02 26.15
C ALA A 229 -24.99 49.72 26.82
N ASN A 230 -25.77 48.82 26.25
CA ASN A 230 -27.02 48.39 26.85
C ASN A 230 -26.77 47.21 27.80
N GLN A 231 -26.71 47.48 29.11
CA GLN A 231 -26.45 46.46 30.14
C GLN A 231 -27.68 45.64 30.55
N SER A 232 -28.77 45.62 29.76
CA SER A 232 -29.95 44.82 30.03
C SER A 232 -29.69 43.35 29.72
N GLY A 233 -29.05 42.67 30.64
CA GLY A 233 -28.62 41.30 30.50
C GLY A 233 -29.73 40.29 30.57
N GLN A 234 -30.08 39.68 29.43
CA GLN A 234 -30.77 38.40 29.39
C GLN A 234 -29.78 37.28 29.69
N ARG A 235 -30.03 36.43 30.70
CA ARG A 235 -29.15 35.26 30.97
C ARG A 235 -29.21 34.32 29.79
N LEU A 236 -28.06 34.16 29.08
CA LEU A 236 -27.92 33.09 28.12
C LEU A 236 -27.67 31.76 28.84
N PRO A 237 -28.31 30.65 28.38
CA PRO A 237 -27.98 29.33 28.88
C PRO A 237 -26.50 29.01 28.57
N PRO A 238 -25.80 28.30 29.48
CA PRO A 238 -24.42 27.89 29.21
C PRO A 238 -24.34 27.00 27.95
N PRO A 239 -23.28 27.11 27.14
CA PRO A 239 -23.11 26.26 25.97
C PRO A 239 -23.17 24.79 26.37
N GLN A 240 -23.98 24.02 25.66
CA GLN A 240 -24.09 22.59 25.90
C GLN A 240 -22.93 21.86 25.23
N HIS A 241 -21.91 21.47 25.99
CA HIS A 241 -20.83 20.62 25.51
C HIS A 241 -21.41 19.26 25.11
N ARG A 242 -21.58 19.03 23.81
CA ARG A 242 -21.93 17.72 23.26
C ARG A 242 -20.66 16.94 22.95
N GLY A 243 -20.28 16.04 23.85
CA GLY A 243 -19.14 15.14 23.63
C GLY A 243 -19.39 14.22 22.43
N ILE A 244 -18.40 14.08 21.55
CA ILE A 244 -18.46 13.15 20.43
C ILE A 244 -18.31 11.71 20.96
N GLY A 245 -19.36 10.90 20.85
CA GLY A 245 -19.31 9.47 21.18
C GLY A 245 -18.54 8.65 20.12
N ALA A 246 -18.06 7.47 20.49
CA ALA A 246 -17.31 6.56 19.60
C ALA A 246 -18.07 6.18 18.30
N ALA A 247 -19.40 6.22 18.30
CA ALA A 247 -20.25 6.04 17.11
C ALA A 247 -20.07 7.14 16.06
N GLY A 248 -19.54 8.33 16.44
CA GLY A 248 -19.27 9.42 15.52
C GLY A 248 -18.09 9.13 14.59
N LEU A 249 -17.09 8.41 15.03
CA LEU A 249 -15.82 8.21 14.30
C LEU A 249 -16.00 7.40 13.01
N LEU A 250 -16.84 6.36 13.02
CA LEU A 250 -17.18 5.58 11.81
C LEU A 250 -18.03 6.40 10.82
N ALA A 251 -18.91 7.25 11.32
CA ALA A 251 -19.71 8.15 10.49
C ALA A 251 -18.81 9.24 9.85
N GLU A 252 -17.85 9.79 10.60
CA GLU A 252 -16.87 10.75 10.10
C GLU A 252 -15.99 10.14 9.00
N LEU A 253 -15.49 8.91 9.18
CA LEU A 253 -14.73 8.17 8.17
C LEU A 253 -15.56 7.93 6.89
N GLY A 254 -16.82 7.58 7.04
CA GLY A 254 -17.74 7.38 5.91
C GLY A 254 -17.99 8.66 5.10
N GLU A 255 -18.16 9.81 5.78
CA GLU A 255 -18.32 11.11 5.10
C GLU A 255 -16.99 11.59 4.48
N ALA A 256 -15.87 11.37 5.16
CA ALA A 256 -14.53 11.66 4.61
C ALA A 256 -14.25 10.82 3.35
N ALA A 257 -14.62 9.53 3.35
CA ALA A 257 -14.48 8.65 2.18
C ALA A 257 -15.35 9.10 0.99
N LYS A 258 -16.59 9.55 1.24
CA LYS A 258 -17.45 10.11 0.19
C LYS A 258 -16.89 11.41 -0.39
N THR A 259 -16.37 12.28 0.49
CA THR A 259 -15.73 13.53 0.07
C THR A 259 -14.49 13.23 -0.76
N ALA A 260 -13.67 12.25 -0.35
CA ALA A 260 -12.53 11.74 -1.10
C ALA A 260 -12.93 11.26 -2.51
N LEU A 261 -13.96 10.42 -2.61
CA LEU A 261 -14.46 9.92 -3.90
C LEU A 261 -14.99 11.03 -4.81
N ARG A 262 -15.64 12.06 -4.25
CA ARG A 262 -16.08 13.24 -5.01
C ARG A 262 -14.89 14.07 -5.51
N SER A 263 -13.87 14.28 -4.67
CA SER A 263 -12.65 14.98 -5.01
C SER A 263 -11.90 14.28 -6.16
N LEU A 264 -11.77 12.94 -6.10
CA LEU A 264 -11.14 12.13 -7.13
C LEU A 264 -11.87 12.23 -8.48
N ARG A 265 -13.21 12.30 -8.46
CA ARG A 265 -14.03 12.47 -9.69
C ARG A 265 -13.96 13.87 -10.28
N ALA A 266 -13.68 14.89 -9.47
CA ALA A 266 -13.61 16.27 -9.94
C ALA A 266 -12.38 16.51 -10.84
N ASN A 267 -11.27 15.78 -10.63
CA ASN A 267 -10.01 15.94 -11.37
C ASN A 267 -9.49 14.59 -11.88
N LEU A 268 -10.25 13.94 -12.78
CA LEU A 268 -9.98 12.58 -13.28
C LEU A 268 -8.57 12.39 -13.84
N PHE A 269 -8.05 13.37 -14.59
CA PHE A 269 -6.71 13.25 -15.19
C PHE A 269 -5.61 13.18 -14.13
N ARG A 270 -5.68 14.03 -13.12
CA ARG A 270 -4.73 14.01 -12.00
C ARG A 270 -4.83 12.71 -11.19
N THR A 271 -6.06 12.29 -10.91
CA THR A 271 -6.35 11.03 -10.21
C THR A 271 -5.79 9.83 -10.97
N ALA A 272 -5.99 9.79 -12.30
CA ALA A 272 -5.45 8.72 -13.14
C ALA A 272 -3.92 8.68 -13.10
N LEU A 273 -3.25 9.85 -13.16
CA LEU A 273 -1.79 9.93 -13.10
C LEU A 273 -1.22 9.46 -11.75
N THR A 274 -1.92 9.80 -10.65
CA THR A 274 -1.54 9.34 -9.29
C THR A 274 -1.72 7.84 -9.14
N LEU A 275 -2.89 7.35 -9.55
CA LEU A 275 -3.21 5.92 -9.51
C LEU A 275 -2.24 5.12 -10.36
N LEU A 276 -1.83 5.65 -11.53
CA LEU A 276 -0.90 4.97 -12.44
C LEU A 276 0.43 4.64 -11.76
N GLY A 277 1.00 5.57 -10.98
CA GLY A 277 2.25 5.34 -10.25
C GLY A 277 2.14 4.21 -9.23
N ILE A 278 1.04 4.18 -8.45
CA ILE A 278 0.78 3.13 -7.47
C ILE A 278 0.49 1.81 -8.17
N VAL A 279 -0.35 1.83 -9.20
CA VAL A 279 -0.77 0.65 -9.96
C VAL A 279 0.43 -0.04 -10.59
N ILE A 280 1.30 0.72 -11.28
CA ILE A 280 2.53 0.18 -11.89
C ILE A 280 3.45 -0.39 -10.81
N GLY A 281 3.66 0.35 -9.72
CA GLY A 281 4.51 -0.10 -8.61
C GLY A 281 4.03 -1.43 -8.02
N VAL A 282 2.76 -1.53 -7.67
CA VAL A 282 2.16 -2.76 -7.10
C VAL A 282 2.15 -3.90 -8.12
N ALA A 283 1.75 -3.62 -9.37
CA ALA A 283 1.72 -4.63 -10.43
C ALA A 283 3.13 -5.21 -10.70
N ALA A 284 4.14 -4.35 -10.76
CA ALA A 284 5.53 -4.78 -10.92
C ALA A 284 5.99 -5.69 -9.78
N VAL A 285 5.68 -5.32 -8.52
CA VAL A 285 6.02 -6.13 -7.33
C VAL A 285 5.35 -7.51 -7.39
N VAL A 286 4.04 -7.54 -7.64
CA VAL A 286 3.27 -8.79 -7.71
C VAL A 286 3.79 -9.71 -8.82
N THR A 287 3.98 -9.16 -10.02
CA THR A 287 4.48 -9.94 -11.18
C THR A 287 5.90 -10.45 -10.92
N MET A 288 6.79 -9.61 -10.41
CA MET A 288 8.19 -9.94 -10.18
C MET A 288 8.35 -11.04 -9.12
N LEU A 289 7.60 -10.95 -8.01
CA LEU A 289 7.61 -11.99 -6.98
C LEU A 289 6.99 -13.30 -7.49
N ALA A 290 5.92 -13.25 -8.29
CA ALA A 290 5.29 -14.43 -8.85
C ALA A 290 6.22 -15.17 -9.83
N VAL A 291 6.97 -14.44 -10.68
CA VAL A 291 7.98 -15.02 -11.59
C VAL A 291 9.18 -15.54 -10.79
N GLY A 292 9.64 -14.81 -9.79
CA GLY A 292 10.75 -15.22 -8.94
C GLY A 292 10.47 -16.55 -8.22
N GLN A 293 9.30 -16.67 -7.57
CA GLN A 293 8.87 -17.90 -6.89
C GLN A 293 8.64 -19.05 -7.87
N GLY A 294 8.02 -18.78 -9.01
CA GLY A 294 7.81 -19.80 -10.05
C GLY A 294 9.11 -20.35 -10.60
N SER A 295 10.08 -19.48 -10.87
CA SER A 295 11.42 -19.88 -11.34
C SER A 295 12.16 -20.70 -10.27
N GLN A 296 12.08 -20.30 -9.02
CA GLN A 296 12.69 -21.04 -7.89
C GLN A 296 12.11 -22.45 -7.79
N GLU A 297 10.79 -22.60 -7.79
CA GLU A 297 10.13 -23.90 -7.68
C GLU A 297 10.53 -24.82 -8.86
N LYS A 298 10.53 -24.29 -10.08
CA LYS A 298 10.96 -25.05 -11.27
C LYS A 298 12.40 -25.54 -11.16
N VAL A 299 13.32 -24.70 -10.67
CA VAL A 299 14.73 -25.08 -10.48
C VAL A 299 14.84 -26.13 -9.38
N LEU A 300 14.14 -25.97 -8.26
CA LEU A 300 14.14 -26.94 -7.15
C LEU A 300 13.55 -28.28 -7.58
N ASP A 301 12.47 -28.30 -8.36
CA ASP A 301 11.88 -29.55 -8.86
C ASP A 301 12.81 -30.28 -9.82
N GLN A 302 13.48 -29.56 -10.70
CA GLN A 302 14.50 -30.13 -11.58
C GLN A 302 15.67 -30.73 -10.77
N MET A 303 16.09 -30.08 -9.70
CA MET A 303 17.16 -30.57 -8.83
C MET A 303 16.72 -31.76 -7.97
N ARG A 304 15.51 -31.74 -7.42
CA ARG A 304 14.91 -32.88 -6.69
C ARG A 304 14.85 -34.13 -7.57
N ALA A 305 14.50 -33.96 -8.85
CA ALA A 305 14.50 -35.06 -9.81
C ALA A 305 15.87 -35.68 -10.06
N MET A 306 16.98 -35.01 -9.70
CA MET A 306 18.34 -35.56 -9.81
C MET A 306 18.77 -36.40 -8.61
N GLY A 307 18.01 -36.40 -7.51
CA GLY A 307 18.35 -37.04 -6.23
C GLY A 307 19.13 -36.10 -5.31
N THR A 308 18.50 -35.72 -4.21
CA THR A 308 19.06 -34.70 -3.28
C THR A 308 20.18 -35.25 -2.40
N ASN A 309 20.20 -36.59 -2.18
CA ASN A 309 21.10 -37.27 -1.22
C ASN A 309 22.24 -37.99 -1.95
N THR A 310 22.64 -37.56 -3.15
CA THR A 310 23.61 -38.31 -3.95
C THR A 310 24.93 -37.57 -4.11
N LEU A 311 26.03 -38.32 -3.91
CA LEU A 311 27.36 -37.96 -4.33
C LEU A 311 27.69 -38.68 -5.65
N SER A 312 28.18 -37.96 -6.63
CA SER A 312 28.60 -38.54 -7.92
C SER A 312 30.11 -38.49 -8.02
N ILE A 313 30.75 -39.65 -8.05
CA ILE A 313 32.18 -39.81 -8.19
C ILE A 313 32.49 -40.18 -9.64
N ARG A 314 33.33 -39.42 -10.28
CA ARG A 314 33.75 -39.66 -11.66
C ARG A 314 35.27 -39.66 -11.80
N PRO A 315 35.85 -40.48 -12.70
CA PRO A 315 37.28 -40.43 -12.98
C PRO A 315 37.68 -39.09 -13.60
N GLY A 316 38.82 -38.60 -13.27
CA GLY A 316 39.39 -37.36 -13.85
C GLY A 316 40.26 -36.59 -12.89
N LEU A 317 41.34 -36.01 -13.38
CA LEU A 317 42.29 -35.18 -12.63
C LEU A 317 41.63 -33.80 -12.33
N THR A 318 41.81 -33.32 -11.10
CA THR A 318 41.47 -31.96 -10.70
C THR A 318 42.23 -30.96 -11.54
N GLY A 319 41.52 -30.15 -12.34
CA GLY A 319 42.14 -29.08 -13.16
C GLY A 319 42.41 -29.40 -14.64
N PHE A 320 42.29 -30.65 -15.09
CA PHE A 320 42.47 -30.99 -16.53
C PHE A 320 41.15 -31.27 -17.23
N ARG A 321 40.83 -30.56 -18.30
CA ARG A 321 39.75 -30.90 -19.23
C ARG A 321 40.31 -31.79 -20.33
N GLY A 322 40.03 -33.09 -20.27
CA GLY A 322 40.28 -34.02 -21.36
C GLY A 322 41.10 -35.24 -20.96
N GLY A 323 40.51 -36.41 -21.13
CA GLY A 323 41.07 -37.73 -20.96
C GLY A 323 40.31 -38.57 -19.95
N ASP A 324 39.66 -39.67 -20.43
CA ASP A 324 39.15 -40.72 -19.57
C ASP A 324 40.35 -41.39 -18.87
N VAL A 325 40.70 -40.90 -17.68
CA VAL A 325 41.64 -41.61 -16.82
C VAL A 325 40.83 -42.77 -16.22
N ALA A 326 41.13 -43.97 -16.73
CA ALA A 326 40.43 -45.18 -16.35
C ALA A 326 40.97 -45.70 -15.01
N THR A 327 40.43 -45.28 -13.89
CA THR A 327 40.96 -45.55 -12.55
C THR A 327 39.96 -46.20 -11.62
N LEU A 328 38.66 -45.82 -11.66
CA LEU A 328 37.65 -46.39 -10.76
C LEU A 328 37.29 -47.83 -11.08
N THR A 329 37.24 -48.68 -10.07
CA THR A 329 36.97 -50.13 -10.20
C THR A 329 35.73 -50.53 -9.40
N LEU A 330 35.22 -51.75 -9.65
CA LEU A 330 34.13 -52.30 -8.83
C LEU A 330 34.50 -52.41 -7.35
N ALA A 331 35.76 -52.79 -7.04
CA ALA A 331 36.27 -52.89 -5.67
C ALA A 331 36.27 -51.56 -4.93
N ASP A 332 36.35 -50.42 -5.63
CA ASP A 332 36.23 -49.10 -5.02
C ASP A 332 34.77 -48.79 -4.66
N ALA A 333 33.81 -49.19 -5.53
CA ALA A 333 32.39 -49.04 -5.23
C ALA A 333 31.98 -49.89 -4.00
N ASP A 334 32.53 -51.13 -3.89
CA ASP A 334 32.28 -51.99 -2.76
C ASP A 334 32.85 -51.39 -1.45
N ALA A 335 34.08 -50.88 -1.48
CA ALA A 335 34.70 -50.23 -0.35
C ALA A 335 33.99 -48.95 0.10
N ILE A 336 33.44 -48.16 -0.84
CA ILE A 336 32.63 -46.98 -0.55
C ILE A 336 31.30 -47.40 0.12
N ALA A 337 30.71 -48.49 -0.31
CA ALA A 337 29.44 -48.99 0.26
C ALA A 337 29.56 -49.41 1.75
N GLU A 338 30.77 -49.70 2.23
CA GLU A 338 31.06 -50.07 3.64
C GLU A 338 31.22 -48.87 4.57
N LEU A 339 31.23 -47.63 4.06
CA LEU A 339 31.32 -46.41 4.90
C LEU A 339 30.03 -46.13 5.69
N ASP A 340 30.17 -45.69 6.95
CA ASP A 340 29.08 -45.61 7.93
C ASP A 340 27.85 -44.83 7.46
N ASN A 341 28.01 -43.71 6.78
CA ASN A 341 26.89 -42.85 6.33
C ASN A 341 26.44 -43.16 4.89
N VAL A 342 27.00 -44.16 4.26
CA VAL A 342 26.59 -44.58 2.92
C VAL A 342 25.39 -45.55 3.03
N GLU A 343 24.29 -45.21 2.38
CA GLU A 343 23.12 -46.09 2.27
C GLU A 343 23.37 -47.16 1.21
N SER A 344 23.85 -46.73 0.03
CA SER A 344 24.20 -47.62 -1.08
C SER A 344 25.12 -46.92 -2.08
N ALA A 345 25.94 -47.72 -2.76
CA ALA A 345 26.79 -47.25 -3.86
C ALA A 345 26.39 -48.02 -5.14
N SER A 346 26.25 -47.30 -6.23
CA SER A 346 25.95 -47.87 -7.53
C SER A 346 27.06 -47.56 -8.51
N PRO A 347 27.95 -48.52 -8.83
CA PRO A 347 28.88 -48.37 -9.94
C PRO A 347 28.16 -48.23 -11.27
N GLU A 348 28.61 -47.35 -12.12
CA GLU A 348 27.98 -47.11 -13.41
C GLU A 348 29.02 -46.96 -14.53
N ARG A 349 28.66 -47.46 -15.71
CA ARG A 349 29.32 -47.17 -16.96
C ARG A 349 28.34 -47.07 -18.08
N ASN A 350 28.43 -46.05 -18.88
CA ASN A 350 27.58 -45.85 -20.04
C ASN A 350 28.39 -45.85 -21.34
N SER A 351 27.77 -46.33 -22.41
CA SER A 351 28.29 -46.21 -23.76
C SER A 351 27.09 -46.09 -24.73
N ARG A 352 27.27 -45.36 -25.81
CA ARG A 352 26.25 -45.27 -26.84
C ARG A 352 26.39 -46.46 -27.78
N LEU A 353 25.39 -47.35 -27.81
CA LEU A 353 25.38 -48.58 -28.61
C LEU A 353 24.09 -48.67 -29.40
N THR A 354 24.13 -49.46 -30.48
CA THR A 354 22.91 -49.76 -31.26
C THR A 354 22.17 -50.93 -30.63
N VAL A 355 20.90 -50.72 -30.34
CA VAL A 355 19.96 -51.73 -29.88
C VAL A 355 19.06 -52.10 -31.06
N ARG A 356 18.81 -53.41 -31.28
CA ARG A 356 18.02 -53.91 -32.39
C ARG A 356 16.92 -54.85 -31.91
N TYR A 357 15.71 -54.59 -32.39
CA TYR A 357 14.59 -55.52 -32.25
C TYR A 357 13.91 -55.71 -33.60
N GLY A 358 13.87 -56.97 -34.08
CA GLY A 358 13.37 -57.26 -35.42
C GLY A 358 14.15 -56.51 -36.50
N SER A 359 13.51 -55.65 -37.24
CA SER A 359 14.10 -54.81 -38.29
C SER A 359 14.44 -53.37 -37.84
N ILE A 360 14.20 -53.05 -36.56
CA ILE A 360 14.37 -51.69 -36.01
C ILE A 360 15.72 -51.60 -35.33
N ASP A 361 16.60 -50.70 -35.80
CA ASP A 361 17.87 -50.33 -35.19
C ASP A 361 17.74 -48.96 -34.56
N TYR A 362 18.12 -48.84 -33.26
CA TYR A 362 18.11 -47.58 -32.54
C TYR A 362 19.39 -47.39 -31.74
N SER A 363 20.03 -46.22 -31.89
CA SER A 363 21.23 -45.88 -31.14
C SER A 363 20.89 -45.13 -29.87
N THR A 364 21.07 -45.77 -28.73
CA THR A 364 20.74 -45.25 -27.40
C THR A 364 21.88 -45.40 -26.38
N SER A 365 21.74 -44.83 -25.21
CA SER A 365 22.66 -44.96 -24.08
C SER A 365 22.44 -46.31 -23.41
N VAL A 366 23.42 -47.22 -23.53
CA VAL A 366 23.42 -48.48 -22.75
C VAL A 366 24.24 -48.25 -21.50
N GLN A 367 23.58 -48.44 -20.34
CA GLN A 367 24.14 -48.20 -19.03
C GLN A 367 24.30 -49.49 -18.27
N GLY A 368 25.55 -49.87 -17.94
CA GLY A 368 25.84 -50.90 -16.99
C GLY A 368 25.72 -50.31 -15.57
N VAL A 369 24.84 -50.86 -14.74
CA VAL A 369 24.55 -50.34 -13.39
C VAL A 369 24.40 -51.49 -12.39
N ALA A 370 24.49 -51.14 -11.08
CA ALA A 370 24.23 -52.11 -10.03
C ALA A 370 22.73 -52.32 -9.77
N PRO A 371 22.32 -53.44 -9.13
CA PRO A 371 20.95 -53.67 -8.68
C PRO A 371 20.40 -52.57 -7.76
N SER A 372 21.26 -51.83 -7.08
CA SER A 372 20.88 -50.71 -6.22
C SER A 372 20.48 -49.44 -6.97
N MET A 373 20.66 -49.37 -8.30
CA MET A 373 20.42 -48.16 -9.10
C MET A 373 19.01 -47.58 -8.92
N PRO A 374 17.91 -48.37 -8.91
CA PRO A 374 16.56 -47.82 -8.73
C PRO A 374 16.41 -47.08 -7.40
N SER A 375 17.01 -47.61 -6.34
CA SER A 375 17.00 -46.97 -5.00
C SER A 375 17.91 -45.75 -4.92
N VAL A 376 19.12 -45.83 -5.51
CA VAL A 376 20.08 -44.69 -5.50
C VAL A 376 19.56 -43.48 -6.25
N ARG A 377 18.89 -43.72 -7.36
CA ARG A 377 18.38 -42.64 -8.24
C ARG A 377 16.91 -42.33 -8.05
N ASP A 378 16.25 -42.92 -7.04
CA ASP A 378 14.79 -42.81 -6.82
C ASP A 378 14.00 -42.95 -8.13
N TRP A 379 14.30 -44.09 -8.85
CA TRP A 379 13.72 -44.38 -10.15
C TRP A 379 13.14 -45.80 -10.19
N PRO A 380 11.86 -45.96 -9.85
CA PRO A 380 11.24 -47.29 -9.77
C PRO A 380 11.00 -47.90 -11.15
N VAL A 381 10.91 -49.24 -11.19
CA VAL A 381 10.46 -49.97 -12.37
C VAL A 381 8.96 -49.78 -12.57
N GLY A 382 8.52 -49.50 -13.77
CA GLY A 382 7.13 -49.31 -14.15
C GLY A 382 6.39 -50.62 -14.44
N SER A 383 7.06 -51.58 -15.11
CA SER A 383 6.53 -52.90 -15.39
C SER A 383 7.63 -53.96 -15.41
N GLY A 384 7.33 -55.18 -14.98
CA GLY A 384 8.35 -56.22 -14.81
C GLY A 384 9.20 -56.02 -13.59
N ASP A 385 10.41 -56.59 -13.61
CA ASP A 385 11.37 -56.56 -12.51
C ASP A 385 12.69 -55.93 -12.92
N PHE A 386 13.48 -55.49 -11.92
CA PHE A 386 14.86 -55.09 -12.12
C PHE A 386 15.78 -56.27 -11.82
N PHE A 387 16.95 -56.37 -12.45
CA PHE A 387 17.90 -57.42 -12.20
C PHE A 387 18.43 -57.36 -10.76
N ASP A 388 18.70 -58.55 -10.20
CA ASP A 388 19.17 -58.69 -8.82
C ASP A 388 20.69 -58.98 -8.77
N GLU A 389 21.23 -59.19 -7.54
CA GLU A 389 22.63 -59.54 -7.37
C GLU A 389 23.00 -60.91 -7.92
N ARG A 390 22.05 -61.82 -8.10
CA ARG A 390 22.29 -63.13 -8.72
C ARG A 390 22.55 -62.96 -10.19
N ASP A 391 21.78 -62.13 -10.87
CA ASP A 391 21.97 -61.78 -12.25
C ASP A 391 23.33 -61.10 -12.50
N GLN A 392 23.74 -60.24 -11.60
CA GLN A 392 25.04 -59.57 -11.64
C GLN A 392 26.17 -60.59 -11.48
N ARG A 393 26.09 -61.52 -10.50
CA ARG A 393 27.14 -62.54 -10.26
C ARG A 393 27.24 -63.59 -11.37
N ARG A 394 26.09 -63.88 -12.06
CA ARG A 394 26.04 -64.87 -13.17
C ARG A 394 26.33 -64.24 -14.52
N TYR A 395 26.60 -62.92 -14.57
CA TYR A 395 26.77 -62.22 -15.85
C TYR A 395 25.59 -62.43 -16.78
N ALA A 396 24.34 -62.39 -16.23
CA ALA A 396 23.12 -62.66 -16.94
C ALA A 396 22.93 -61.62 -18.07
N PRO A 397 22.56 -62.06 -19.30
CA PRO A 397 22.28 -61.19 -20.43
C PRO A 397 20.82 -60.69 -20.34
N VAL A 398 20.52 -59.94 -19.27
CA VAL A 398 19.20 -59.32 -19.04
C VAL A 398 19.29 -57.82 -19.13
N MET A 399 18.18 -57.16 -19.51
CA MET A 399 18.10 -55.74 -19.67
C MET A 399 16.77 -55.19 -19.17
N VAL A 400 16.80 -53.93 -18.73
CA VAL A 400 15.63 -53.10 -18.43
C VAL A 400 15.60 -51.90 -19.39
N LEU A 401 14.45 -51.65 -20.01
CA LEU A 401 14.30 -50.57 -20.97
C LEU A 401 13.83 -49.29 -20.32
N GLY A 402 14.31 -48.15 -20.81
CA GLY A 402 13.65 -46.89 -20.56
C GLY A 402 12.41 -46.71 -21.43
N GLU A 403 11.47 -45.91 -21.02
CA GLU A 403 10.15 -45.76 -21.65
C GLU A 403 10.24 -45.27 -23.10
N THR A 404 11.18 -44.34 -23.40
CA THR A 404 11.41 -43.86 -24.78
C THR A 404 11.93 -44.98 -25.68
N VAL A 405 12.86 -45.80 -25.22
CA VAL A 405 13.39 -46.94 -25.98
C VAL A 405 12.31 -47.99 -26.20
N ARG A 406 11.47 -48.28 -25.19
CA ARG A 406 10.31 -49.18 -25.32
C ARG A 406 9.39 -48.72 -26.44
N LYS A 407 8.99 -47.44 -26.46
CA LYS A 407 8.09 -46.86 -27.47
C LYS A 407 8.65 -46.90 -28.88
N LEU A 408 9.97 -46.83 -29.03
CA LEU A 408 10.64 -46.83 -30.34
C LEU A 408 10.87 -48.22 -30.89
N LEU A 409 11.15 -49.20 -30.02
CA LEU A 409 11.47 -50.56 -30.45
C LEU A 409 10.21 -51.46 -30.59
N PHE A 410 9.19 -51.23 -29.74
CA PHE A 410 7.99 -52.07 -29.69
C PHE A 410 6.75 -51.33 -30.17
N VAL A 411 5.89 -52.01 -30.88
CA VAL A 411 4.60 -51.44 -31.32
C VAL A 411 3.69 -51.17 -30.12
N GLU A 412 2.83 -50.21 -30.23
CA GLU A 412 1.89 -49.86 -29.17
C GLU A 412 0.99 -51.07 -28.82
N GLY A 413 1.03 -51.50 -27.53
CA GLY A 413 0.30 -52.67 -27.03
C GLY A 413 1.11 -53.99 -27.04
N GLU A 414 2.33 -54.02 -27.58
CA GLU A 414 3.20 -55.17 -27.49
C GLU A 414 3.94 -55.20 -26.12
N ASP A 415 3.88 -56.35 -25.44
CA ASP A 415 4.61 -56.55 -24.18
C ASP A 415 6.09 -56.86 -24.49
N PRO A 416 7.01 -56.00 -24.03
CA PRO A 416 8.45 -56.17 -24.21
C PRO A 416 9.05 -57.24 -23.28
N ILE A 417 8.38 -57.62 -22.19
CA ILE A 417 8.93 -58.51 -21.17
C ILE A 417 9.08 -59.92 -21.74
N GLY A 418 10.23 -60.56 -21.48
CA GLY A 418 10.59 -61.88 -22.03
C GLY A 418 11.03 -61.88 -23.48
N ARG A 419 11.05 -60.69 -24.18
CA ARG A 419 11.56 -60.58 -25.55
C ARG A 419 13.08 -60.40 -25.55
N PHE A 420 13.71 -60.86 -26.62
CA PHE A 420 15.15 -60.73 -26.81
C PHE A 420 15.44 -59.53 -27.73
N VAL A 421 16.26 -58.61 -27.23
CA VAL A 421 16.73 -57.42 -27.94
C VAL A 421 18.26 -57.53 -28.07
N MET A 422 18.77 -57.26 -29.27
CA MET A 422 20.22 -57.30 -29.53
C MET A 422 20.87 -55.99 -29.11
N ILE A 423 21.89 -56.03 -28.29
CA ILE A 423 22.81 -54.91 -28.07
C ILE A 423 24.10 -55.23 -28.84
N GLY A 424 24.35 -54.52 -29.93
CA GLY A 424 25.40 -54.91 -30.87
C GLY A 424 25.10 -56.31 -31.47
N ASN A 425 25.93 -57.31 -31.10
CA ASN A 425 25.76 -58.69 -31.56
C ASN A 425 25.36 -59.66 -30.42
N ILE A 426 24.92 -59.17 -29.29
CA ILE A 426 24.64 -59.96 -28.11
C ILE A 426 23.16 -59.88 -27.79
N PRO A 427 22.41 -61.01 -27.66
CA PRO A 427 21.03 -60.99 -27.25
C PRO A 427 20.89 -60.76 -25.73
N PHE A 428 20.01 -59.88 -25.36
CA PHE A 428 19.59 -59.59 -23.99
C PHE A 428 18.09 -59.82 -23.87
N GLU A 429 17.68 -60.48 -22.78
CA GLU A 429 16.29 -60.63 -22.43
C GLU A 429 15.76 -59.40 -21.71
N VAL A 430 14.64 -58.84 -22.17
CA VAL A 430 13.96 -57.73 -21.48
C VAL A 430 13.20 -58.26 -20.29
N ILE A 431 13.57 -57.86 -19.07
CA ILE A 431 12.94 -58.27 -17.83
C ILE A 431 12.05 -57.18 -17.20
N GLY A 432 12.19 -55.94 -17.66
CA GLY A 432 11.39 -54.83 -17.12
C GLY A 432 11.48 -53.57 -17.98
N VAL A 433 10.66 -52.60 -17.62
CA VAL A 433 10.64 -51.25 -18.19
C VAL A 433 10.62 -50.24 -17.03
N MET A 434 11.44 -49.24 -17.09
CA MET A 434 11.50 -48.17 -16.06
C MET A 434 10.26 -47.28 -16.14
N SER A 435 9.81 -46.72 -15.02
CA SER A 435 8.77 -45.69 -15.01
C SER A 435 9.27 -44.43 -15.73
N PRO A 436 8.40 -43.71 -16.46
CA PRO A 436 8.81 -42.51 -17.17
C PRO A 436 9.28 -41.42 -16.18
N LYS A 437 10.46 -40.85 -16.43
CA LYS A 437 11.08 -39.81 -15.63
C LYS A 437 11.23 -38.49 -16.39
N GLY A 438 11.15 -38.53 -17.71
CA GLY A 438 11.22 -37.36 -18.58
C GLY A 438 12.62 -36.80 -18.80
N ALA A 439 12.68 -35.59 -19.35
CA ALA A 439 13.94 -34.91 -19.64
C ALA A 439 14.59 -34.33 -18.37
N ASP A 440 15.91 -34.33 -18.34
CA ASP A 440 16.69 -33.68 -17.29
C ASP A 440 16.80 -32.15 -17.48
N ALA A 441 17.47 -31.47 -16.54
CA ALA A 441 17.67 -30.02 -16.58
C ALA A 441 18.46 -29.52 -17.80
N THR A 442 19.17 -30.42 -18.50
CA THR A 442 19.92 -30.10 -19.72
C THR A 442 19.12 -30.37 -20.99
N GLY A 443 17.89 -30.83 -20.84
CA GLY A 443 17.00 -31.20 -21.97
C GLY A 443 17.27 -32.60 -22.52
N SER A 444 18.17 -33.39 -21.91
CA SER A 444 18.42 -34.77 -22.29
C SER A 444 17.31 -35.68 -21.77
N ASP A 445 16.75 -36.52 -22.66
CA ASP A 445 15.75 -37.49 -22.27
C ASP A 445 16.38 -38.62 -21.45
N ARG A 446 16.00 -38.74 -20.18
CA ARG A 446 16.47 -39.81 -19.28
C ARG A 446 15.87 -41.16 -19.64
N ASP A 447 14.71 -41.16 -20.23
CA ASP A 447 13.99 -42.35 -20.63
C ASP A 447 14.59 -42.98 -21.89
N ASP A 448 15.50 -42.28 -22.60
CA ASP A 448 16.29 -42.78 -23.73
C ASP A 448 17.53 -43.53 -23.23
N GLY A 449 17.30 -44.69 -22.64
CA GLY A 449 18.39 -45.52 -22.11
C GLY A 449 18.00 -46.97 -21.91
N VAL A 450 19.00 -47.85 -21.86
CA VAL A 450 18.88 -49.29 -21.56
C VAL A 450 19.79 -49.61 -20.40
N PHE A 451 19.29 -50.34 -19.43
CA PHE A 451 20.04 -50.71 -18.21
C PHE A 451 20.36 -52.19 -18.25
N VAL A 452 21.62 -52.52 -18.00
CA VAL A 452 22.13 -53.91 -17.93
C VAL A 452 22.96 -54.08 -16.66
N PRO A 453 23.10 -55.30 -16.10
CA PRO A 453 23.97 -55.53 -14.96
C PRO A 453 25.42 -55.06 -15.30
N ILE A 454 26.05 -54.29 -14.37
CA ILE A 454 27.36 -53.69 -14.58
C ILE A 454 28.43 -54.73 -14.94
N SER A 455 28.42 -55.88 -14.27
CA SER A 455 29.35 -56.98 -14.52
C SER A 455 29.20 -57.51 -15.96
N THR A 456 27.97 -57.70 -16.44
CA THR A 456 27.66 -58.12 -17.80
C THR A 456 28.11 -57.05 -18.82
N GLY A 457 27.79 -55.77 -18.54
CA GLY A 457 28.14 -54.63 -19.39
C GLY A 457 29.66 -54.48 -19.57
N LEU A 458 30.44 -54.52 -18.48
CA LEU A 458 31.88 -54.39 -18.53
C LEU A 458 32.56 -55.46 -19.41
N ILE A 459 32.14 -56.71 -19.25
CA ILE A 459 32.78 -57.83 -19.95
C ILE A 459 32.25 -57.99 -21.39
N ARG A 460 30.96 -57.89 -21.61
CA ARG A 460 30.35 -58.23 -22.90
C ARG A 460 30.14 -57.07 -23.83
N LEU A 461 29.93 -55.84 -23.29
CA LEU A 461 29.56 -54.69 -24.12
C LEU A 461 30.65 -53.61 -24.19
N PHE A 462 31.29 -53.29 -23.07
CA PHE A 462 32.19 -52.14 -23.03
C PHE A 462 33.67 -52.50 -23.23
N GLY A 463 34.03 -53.78 -23.06
CA GLY A 463 35.43 -54.24 -23.29
C GLY A 463 36.47 -53.62 -22.36
N GLN A 464 36.03 -53.03 -21.22
CA GLN A 464 36.86 -52.32 -20.24
C GLN A 464 36.54 -52.74 -18.83
N LYS A 465 37.53 -52.70 -17.93
CA LYS A 465 37.38 -53.06 -16.53
C LYS A 465 37.07 -51.91 -15.59
N TYR A 466 37.11 -50.68 -16.11
CA TYR A 466 36.98 -49.46 -15.34
C TYR A 466 35.59 -48.88 -15.42
N LEU A 467 35.15 -48.27 -14.33
CA LEU A 467 33.84 -47.61 -14.23
C LEU A 467 33.87 -46.22 -14.87
N GLY A 468 32.73 -45.77 -15.34
CA GLY A 468 32.49 -44.39 -15.77
C GLY A 468 32.13 -43.45 -14.61
N GLY A 469 31.75 -44.04 -13.48
CA GLY A 469 31.44 -43.33 -12.24
C GLY A 469 30.84 -44.23 -11.16
N ILE A 470 30.69 -43.69 -9.97
CA ILE A 470 30.01 -44.30 -8.85
C ILE A 470 29.01 -43.30 -8.29
N ALA A 471 27.73 -43.67 -8.27
CA ALA A 471 26.67 -42.87 -7.63
C ALA A 471 26.49 -43.38 -6.20
N VAL A 472 26.62 -42.52 -5.21
CA VAL A 472 26.54 -42.86 -3.78
C VAL A 472 25.34 -42.16 -3.17
N LYS A 473 24.43 -42.90 -2.53
CA LYS A 473 23.33 -42.40 -1.73
C LYS A 473 23.73 -42.33 -0.28
N VAL A 474 23.51 -41.17 0.34
CA VAL A 474 23.87 -40.91 1.75
C VAL A 474 22.64 -41.04 2.63
N ARG A 475 22.77 -41.58 3.85
CA ARG A 475 21.66 -41.71 4.81
C ARG A 475 21.29 -40.37 5.43
N ASP A 476 22.28 -39.64 5.93
CA ASP A 476 22.12 -38.35 6.61
C ASP A 476 22.78 -37.23 5.82
N LEU A 477 21.94 -36.31 5.31
CA LEU A 477 22.39 -35.13 4.56
C LEU A 477 23.26 -34.19 5.39
N SER A 478 23.05 -34.12 6.71
CA SER A 478 23.83 -33.25 7.59
C SER A 478 25.30 -33.64 7.65
N GLN A 479 25.62 -34.90 7.29
CA GLN A 479 26.97 -35.44 7.27
C GLN A 479 27.52 -35.66 5.87
N ILE A 480 26.88 -35.08 4.82
CA ILE A 480 27.25 -35.32 3.42
C ILE A 480 28.68 -34.86 3.14
N ASP A 481 29.11 -33.74 3.69
CA ASP A 481 30.48 -33.21 3.49
C ASP A 481 31.52 -34.07 4.20
N ALA A 482 31.23 -34.54 5.40
CA ALA A 482 32.10 -35.50 6.11
C ALA A 482 32.18 -36.83 5.35
N THR A 483 31.06 -37.31 4.78
CA THR A 483 31.02 -38.50 3.93
C THR A 483 31.81 -38.30 2.65
N GLN A 484 31.71 -37.14 2.01
CA GLN A 484 32.50 -36.78 0.84
C GLN A 484 34.00 -36.82 1.13
N GLN A 485 34.43 -36.29 2.30
CA GLN A 485 35.81 -36.30 2.71
C GLN A 485 36.28 -37.76 2.99
N ALA A 486 35.45 -38.56 3.70
CA ALA A 486 35.79 -39.96 3.94
C ALA A 486 35.93 -40.78 2.65
N ILE A 487 35.07 -40.55 1.66
CA ILE A 487 35.21 -41.17 0.32
C ILE A 487 36.50 -40.72 -0.37
N SER A 488 36.80 -39.43 -0.28
CA SER A 488 38.04 -38.89 -0.84
C SER A 488 39.27 -39.52 -0.24
N ASP A 489 39.34 -39.59 1.10
CA ASP A 489 40.45 -40.18 1.83
C ASP A 489 40.62 -41.67 1.52
N LEU A 490 39.49 -42.41 1.45
CA LEU A 490 39.50 -43.82 1.06
C LEU A 490 40.07 -44.03 -0.35
N LEU A 491 39.59 -43.27 -1.33
CA LEU A 491 40.05 -43.41 -2.73
C LEU A 491 41.49 -42.98 -2.89
N ILE A 492 41.93 -41.89 -2.24
CA ILE A 492 43.35 -41.49 -2.24
C ILE A 492 44.23 -42.57 -1.62
N ALA A 493 43.80 -43.19 -0.51
CA ALA A 493 44.58 -44.28 0.10
C ALA A 493 44.72 -45.50 -0.84
N ARG A 494 43.69 -45.79 -1.64
CA ARG A 494 43.71 -46.93 -2.59
C ARG A 494 44.42 -46.63 -3.88
N HIS A 495 44.28 -45.43 -4.46
CA HIS A 495 44.84 -45.04 -5.75
C HIS A 495 46.22 -44.34 -5.63
N GLN A 496 46.60 -43.88 -4.42
CA GLN A 496 47.81 -43.10 -4.14
C GLN A 496 47.86 -41.75 -4.88
N THR A 497 46.81 -41.38 -5.56
CA THR A 497 46.64 -40.12 -6.30
C THR A 497 45.20 -39.68 -6.29
N GLU A 498 44.96 -38.38 -6.42
CA GLU A 498 43.61 -37.81 -6.58
C GLU A 498 43.25 -37.82 -8.08
N ASP A 499 42.78 -38.95 -8.58
CA ASP A 499 42.45 -39.20 -9.99
C ASP A 499 40.92 -39.31 -10.22
N PHE A 500 40.15 -38.73 -9.30
CA PHE A 500 38.68 -38.69 -9.33
C PHE A 500 38.16 -37.32 -8.94
N ARG A 501 36.86 -37.08 -9.20
CA ARG A 501 36.11 -35.91 -8.75
C ARG A 501 34.83 -36.32 -8.09
N ILE A 502 34.58 -35.76 -6.92
CA ILE A 502 33.32 -35.94 -6.22
C ILE A 502 32.45 -34.70 -6.44
N ARG A 503 31.24 -34.89 -6.95
CA ARG A 503 30.24 -33.85 -7.07
C ARG A 503 29.17 -34.09 -6.00
N ASN A 504 29.04 -33.12 -5.11
CA ASN A 504 27.99 -33.10 -4.11
C ASN A 504 26.76 -32.40 -4.71
N MET A 505 25.67 -33.15 -4.89
CA MET A 505 24.45 -32.59 -5.45
C MET A 505 23.76 -31.63 -4.49
N ALA A 506 23.87 -31.87 -3.18
CA ALA A 506 23.31 -31.00 -2.15
C ALA A 506 23.97 -29.61 -2.16
N SER A 507 25.30 -29.53 -2.30
CA SER A 507 26.00 -28.22 -2.37
C SER A 507 25.66 -27.41 -3.62
N ILE A 508 25.36 -28.09 -4.73
CA ILE A 508 24.89 -27.44 -5.95
C ILE A 508 23.50 -26.82 -5.72
N ILE A 509 22.62 -27.56 -5.05
CA ILE A 509 21.27 -27.08 -4.68
C ILE A 509 21.37 -25.89 -3.73
N GLU A 510 22.23 -25.98 -2.71
CA GLU A 510 22.47 -24.91 -1.74
C GLU A 510 22.97 -23.62 -2.44
N SER A 511 24.01 -23.72 -3.27
CA SER A 511 24.54 -22.57 -4.04
C SER A 511 23.50 -21.97 -5.01
N ALA A 512 22.69 -22.81 -5.64
CA ALA A 512 21.59 -22.34 -6.49
C ALA A 512 20.53 -21.62 -5.68
N THR A 513 20.18 -22.13 -4.49
CA THR A 513 19.22 -21.52 -3.58
C THR A 513 19.72 -20.18 -3.04
N GLU A 514 20.99 -20.09 -2.64
CA GLU A 514 21.61 -18.82 -2.22
C GLU A 514 21.61 -17.78 -3.36
N THR A 515 21.97 -18.20 -4.56
CA THR A 515 21.92 -17.33 -5.75
C THR A 515 20.50 -16.82 -5.97
N GLN A 516 19.49 -17.69 -5.89
CA GLN A 516 18.10 -17.35 -6.05
C GLN A 516 17.59 -16.39 -4.95
N ASN A 517 18.01 -16.62 -3.69
CA ASN A 517 17.69 -15.72 -2.58
C ASN A 517 18.28 -14.32 -2.82
N THR A 518 19.48 -14.24 -3.34
CA THR A 518 20.13 -12.97 -3.72
C THR A 518 19.34 -12.24 -4.81
N PHE A 519 18.90 -12.94 -5.87
CA PHE A 519 18.03 -12.36 -6.89
C PHE A 519 16.69 -11.89 -6.31
N THR A 520 16.08 -12.68 -5.45
CA THR A 520 14.80 -12.30 -4.79
C THR A 520 14.97 -11.04 -3.95
N LEU A 521 16.08 -10.92 -3.22
CA LEU A 521 16.41 -9.72 -2.46
C LEU A 521 16.60 -8.50 -3.38
N MET A 522 17.37 -8.63 -4.46
CA MET A 522 17.55 -7.55 -5.45
C MET A 522 16.21 -7.09 -6.04
N LEU A 523 15.36 -8.03 -6.43
CA LEU A 523 14.03 -7.75 -6.95
C LEU A 523 13.17 -7.04 -5.87
N GLY A 524 13.26 -7.46 -4.61
CA GLY A 524 12.60 -6.82 -3.47
C GLY A 524 13.04 -5.36 -3.28
N ILE A 525 14.33 -5.07 -3.43
CA ILE A 525 14.86 -3.69 -3.35
C ILE A 525 14.31 -2.82 -4.49
N VAL A 526 14.31 -3.33 -5.71
CA VAL A 526 13.75 -2.60 -6.88
C VAL A 526 12.25 -2.33 -6.66
N ALA A 527 11.53 -3.31 -6.14
CA ALA A 527 10.13 -3.18 -5.77
C ALA A 527 9.90 -2.10 -4.71
N ALA A 528 10.72 -2.06 -3.66
CA ALA A 528 10.67 -1.04 -2.61
C ALA A 528 10.92 0.37 -3.17
N ILE A 529 11.91 0.52 -4.06
CA ILE A 529 12.19 1.80 -4.73
C ILE A 529 10.98 2.23 -5.57
N SER A 530 10.37 1.32 -6.32
CA SER A 530 9.18 1.61 -7.13
C SER A 530 8.00 2.09 -6.29
N LEU A 531 7.78 1.47 -5.13
CA LEU A 531 6.74 1.88 -4.18
C LEU A 531 7.05 3.24 -3.54
N LEU A 532 8.30 3.53 -3.22
CA LEU A 532 8.73 4.85 -2.73
C LEU A 532 8.44 5.96 -3.75
N VAL A 533 8.78 5.72 -5.02
CA VAL A 533 8.48 6.67 -6.11
C VAL A 533 6.97 6.88 -6.24
N GLY A 534 6.17 5.81 -6.18
CA GLY A 534 4.71 5.89 -6.13
C GLY A 534 4.20 6.72 -4.94
N GLY A 535 4.77 6.51 -3.74
CA GLY A 535 4.46 7.27 -2.53
C GLY A 535 4.78 8.76 -2.64
N ILE A 536 5.93 9.11 -3.21
CA ILE A 536 6.30 10.52 -3.50
C ILE A 536 5.30 11.14 -4.49
N GLY A 537 4.84 10.37 -5.46
CA GLY A 537 3.77 10.80 -6.38
C GLY A 537 2.48 11.16 -5.63
N VAL A 538 2.05 10.33 -4.68
CA VAL A 538 0.91 10.61 -3.80
C VAL A 538 1.14 11.89 -3.00
N MET A 539 2.30 12.03 -2.37
CA MET A 539 2.64 13.21 -1.56
C MET A 539 2.55 14.49 -2.40
N ASN A 540 3.15 14.51 -3.59
CA ASN A 540 3.14 15.69 -4.45
C ASN A 540 1.72 16.11 -4.84
N ILE A 541 0.87 15.14 -5.19
CA ILE A 541 -0.51 15.44 -5.58
C ILE A 541 -1.35 15.87 -4.39
N MET A 542 -1.14 15.27 -3.22
CA MET A 542 -1.80 15.72 -2.00
C MET A 542 -1.37 17.13 -1.60
N LEU A 543 -0.09 17.50 -1.77
CA LEU A 543 0.39 18.88 -1.55
C LEU A 543 -0.31 19.87 -2.48
N VAL A 544 -0.40 19.56 -3.77
CA VAL A 544 -1.13 20.39 -4.73
C VAL A 544 -2.63 20.47 -4.36
N SER A 545 -3.25 19.37 -3.97
CA SER A 545 -4.64 19.36 -3.54
C SER A 545 -4.87 20.23 -2.29
N VAL A 546 -3.95 20.24 -1.34
CA VAL A 546 -4.01 21.12 -0.15
C VAL A 546 -3.90 22.58 -0.56
N THR A 547 -2.95 22.93 -1.44
CA THR A 547 -2.77 24.33 -1.88
C THR A 547 -3.97 24.85 -2.68
N GLU A 548 -4.53 24.05 -3.57
CA GLU A 548 -5.75 24.43 -4.33
C GLU A 548 -6.99 24.58 -3.45
N ARG A 549 -7.04 23.87 -2.34
CA ARG A 549 -8.16 23.85 -1.40
C ARG A 549 -7.91 24.65 -0.12
N THR A 550 -6.88 25.48 -0.10
CA THR A 550 -6.50 26.26 1.09
C THR A 550 -7.68 27.05 1.65
N ARG A 551 -8.43 27.76 0.79
CA ARG A 551 -9.62 28.52 1.20
C ARG A 551 -10.74 27.62 1.75
N GLU A 552 -10.97 26.47 1.13
CA GLU A 552 -11.95 25.48 1.62
C GLU A 552 -11.58 24.97 3.02
N ILE A 553 -10.29 24.71 3.27
CA ILE A 553 -9.76 24.33 4.58
C ILE A 553 -9.97 25.47 5.59
N GLY A 554 -9.68 26.71 5.18
CA GLY A 554 -9.92 27.90 6.00
C GLY A 554 -11.38 28.04 6.45
N ILE A 555 -12.33 27.82 5.54
CA ILE A 555 -13.75 27.85 5.86
C ILE A 555 -14.11 26.77 6.89
N ARG A 556 -13.59 25.56 6.75
CA ARG A 556 -13.82 24.47 7.71
C ARG A 556 -13.28 24.80 9.09
N ILE A 557 -12.03 25.31 9.16
CA ILE A 557 -11.41 25.72 10.43
C ILE A 557 -12.20 26.87 11.07
N ALA A 558 -12.63 27.86 10.29
CA ALA A 558 -13.43 28.98 10.77
C ALA A 558 -14.79 28.55 11.32
N THR A 559 -15.40 27.52 10.73
CA THR A 559 -16.68 26.96 11.20
C THR A 559 -16.54 25.91 12.30
N GLY A 560 -15.32 25.74 12.87
CA GLY A 560 -15.07 24.96 14.07
C GLY A 560 -14.54 23.54 13.82
N ALA A 561 -13.94 23.26 12.66
CA ALA A 561 -13.18 22.03 12.47
C ALA A 561 -11.92 22.02 13.33
N ARG A 562 -11.67 20.91 14.04
CA ARG A 562 -10.45 20.68 14.81
C ARG A 562 -9.32 20.28 13.87
N ARG A 563 -8.07 20.41 14.31
CA ARG A 563 -6.90 19.95 13.53
C ARG A 563 -6.99 18.47 13.17
N ARG A 564 -7.47 17.63 14.10
CA ARG A 564 -7.65 16.20 13.84
C ARG A 564 -8.68 15.91 12.75
N ASP A 565 -9.73 16.72 12.62
CA ASP A 565 -10.79 16.52 11.63
C ASP A 565 -10.25 16.73 10.21
N ILE A 566 -9.46 17.79 10.02
CA ILE A 566 -8.77 18.08 8.76
C ILE A 566 -7.73 16.98 8.44
N LEU A 567 -6.93 16.58 9.43
CA LEU A 567 -5.93 15.52 9.28
C LEU A 567 -6.57 14.19 8.90
N LEU A 568 -7.67 13.81 9.59
CA LEU A 568 -8.42 12.59 9.30
C LEU A 568 -8.99 12.60 7.88
N GLN A 569 -9.54 13.73 7.45
CA GLN A 569 -10.10 13.89 6.11
C GLN A 569 -9.06 13.62 5.03
N PHE A 570 -7.90 14.29 5.09
CA PHE A 570 -6.86 14.14 4.07
C PHE A 570 -6.17 12.78 4.13
N ASN A 571 -5.99 12.20 5.34
CA ASN A 571 -5.48 10.82 5.46
C ASN A 571 -6.46 9.80 4.86
N THR A 572 -7.77 10.01 5.03
CA THR A 572 -8.79 9.15 4.40
C THR A 572 -8.77 9.29 2.89
N GLU A 573 -8.57 10.51 2.36
CA GLU A 573 -8.36 10.73 0.92
C GLU A 573 -7.17 9.92 0.39
N ALA A 574 -6.01 10.00 1.05
CA ALA A 574 -4.83 9.22 0.71
C ALA A 574 -5.08 7.71 0.79
N ALA A 575 -5.74 7.24 1.86
CA ALA A 575 -6.10 5.83 2.05
C ALA A 575 -7.00 5.29 0.92
N VAL A 576 -8.01 6.06 0.50
CA VAL A 576 -8.91 5.67 -0.61
C VAL A 576 -8.14 5.55 -1.92
N VAL A 577 -7.27 6.52 -2.23
CA VAL A 577 -6.42 6.49 -3.44
C VAL A 577 -5.52 5.26 -3.43
N CYS A 578 -4.83 5.00 -2.30
CA CYS A 578 -3.90 3.87 -2.18
C CYS A 578 -4.63 2.52 -2.22
N THR A 579 -5.83 2.44 -1.65
CA THR A 579 -6.66 1.22 -1.72
C THR A 579 -7.08 0.93 -3.15
N LEU A 580 -7.58 1.93 -3.87
CA LEU A 580 -7.99 1.77 -5.27
C LEU A 580 -6.80 1.45 -6.17
N GLY A 581 -5.70 2.19 -6.03
CA GLY A 581 -4.48 1.96 -6.80
C GLY A 581 -3.85 0.61 -6.50
N GLY A 582 -3.80 0.21 -5.23
CA GLY A 582 -3.29 -1.08 -4.78
C GLY A 582 -4.10 -2.26 -5.32
N LEU A 583 -5.44 -2.19 -5.23
CA LEU A 583 -6.32 -3.24 -5.79
C LEU A 583 -6.19 -3.36 -7.31
N MET A 584 -6.19 -2.24 -8.02
CA MET A 584 -5.97 -2.23 -9.47
C MET A 584 -4.58 -2.77 -9.84
N GLY A 585 -3.56 -2.41 -9.06
CA GLY A 585 -2.20 -2.90 -9.23
C GLY A 585 -2.09 -4.42 -9.03
N VAL A 586 -2.73 -4.96 -8.00
CA VAL A 586 -2.80 -6.41 -7.77
C VAL A 586 -3.48 -7.12 -8.94
N LEU A 587 -4.62 -6.60 -9.41
CA LEU A 587 -5.34 -7.18 -10.55
C LEU A 587 -4.49 -7.17 -11.84
N LEU A 588 -3.82 -6.05 -12.13
CA LEU A 588 -2.93 -5.93 -13.27
C LEU A 588 -1.68 -6.82 -13.14
N GLY A 589 -1.13 -6.96 -11.92
CA GLY A 589 -0.02 -7.87 -11.65
C GLY A 589 -0.38 -9.33 -11.91
N PHE A 590 -1.55 -9.77 -11.47
CA PHE A 590 -2.05 -11.10 -11.80
C PHE A 590 -2.29 -11.27 -13.30
N ALA A 591 -2.90 -10.28 -13.95
CA ALA A 591 -3.12 -10.31 -15.40
C ALA A 591 -1.80 -10.42 -16.16
N ALA A 592 -0.79 -9.63 -15.81
CA ALA A 592 0.54 -9.71 -16.38
C ALA A 592 1.19 -11.09 -16.15
N GLY A 593 1.07 -11.64 -14.94
CA GLY A 593 1.54 -12.99 -14.63
C GLY A 593 0.86 -14.07 -15.50
N TYR A 594 -0.45 -13.97 -15.74
CA TYR A 594 -1.15 -14.87 -16.65
C TYR A 594 -0.65 -14.77 -18.09
N VAL A 595 -0.37 -13.54 -18.56
CA VAL A 595 0.22 -13.34 -19.90
C VAL A 595 1.61 -13.98 -19.96
N LEU A 596 2.46 -13.81 -18.96
CA LEU A 596 3.79 -14.41 -18.91
C LEU A 596 3.72 -15.95 -18.86
N LYS A 597 2.75 -16.51 -18.14
CA LYS A 597 2.49 -17.95 -18.12
C LYS A 597 2.11 -18.50 -19.51
N TYR A 598 1.39 -17.71 -20.31
CA TYR A 598 1.06 -18.09 -21.69
C TYR A 598 2.31 -18.19 -22.60
N PHE A 599 3.39 -17.47 -22.25
CA PHE A 599 4.70 -17.56 -22.91
C PHE A 599 5.63 -18.60 -22.27
N ASP A 600 5.09 -19.63 -21.62
CA ASP A 600 5.85 -20.71 -20.95
C ASP A 600 6.82 -20.28 -19.84
N MET A 601 6.69 -19.06 -19.33
CA MET A 601 7.46 -18.64 -18.15
C MET A 601 6.90 -19.32 -16.90
N ALA A 602 7.81 -19.74 -16.02
CA ALA A 602 7.46 -20.29 -14.73
C ALA A 602 6.90 -19.19 -13.82
N VAL A 603 5.59 -19.19 -13.58
CA VAL A 603 4.89 -18.22 -12.72
C VAL A 603 4.10 -18.96 -11.66
N LEU A 604 4.37 -18.68 -10.41
CA LEU A 604 3.63 -19.21 -9.27
C LEU A 604 2.75 -18.12 -8.67
N PHE A 605 1.44 -18.33 -8.70
CA PHE A 605 0.49 -17.41 -8.08
C PHE A 605 0.30 -17.77 -6.60
N SER A 606 0.88 -16.96 -5.72
CA SER A 606 0.68 -17.04 -4.28
C SER A 606 -0.08 -15.81 -3.78
N PRO A 607 -0.99 -15.94 -2.80
CA PRO A 607 -1.68 -14.78 -2.22
C PRO A 607 -0.75 -13.89 -1.38
N LEU A 608 0.32 -14.45 -0.81
CA LEU A 608 1.21 -13.75 0.10
C LEU A 608 1.92 -12.54 -0.56
N PRO A 609 2.52 -12.64 -1.75
CA PRO A 609 3.10 -11.49 -2.46
C PRO A 609 2.09 -10.38 -2.75
N ALA A 610 0.85 -10.73 -3.11
CA ALA A 610 -0.20 -9.75 -3.38
C ALA A 610 -0.60 -8.99 -2.11
N ILE A 611 -0.77 -9.69 -0.98
CA ILE A 611 -1.07 -9.08 0.32
C ILE A 611 0.08 -8.18 0.78
N LEU A 612 1.33 -8.63 0.64
CA LEU A 612 2.51 -7.83 1.01
C LEU A 612 2.62 -6.57 0.13
N ALA A 613 2.49 -6.70 -1.19
CA ALA A 613 2.55 -5.57 -2.11
C ALA A 613 1.45 -4.54 -1.82
N PHE A 614 0.21 -5.01 -1.60
CA PHE A 614 -0.91 -4.14 -1.22
C PHE A 614 -0.66 -3.44 0.11
N SER A 615 -0.25 -4.18 1.15
CA SER A 615 0.00 -3.63 2.49
C SER A 615 1.14 -2.61 2.49
N CYS A 616 2.22 -2.88 1.75
CA CYS A 616 3.34 -1.95 1.59
C CYS A 616 2.91 -0.68 0.84
N ALA A 617 2.14 -0.81 -0.25
CA ALA A 617 1.63 0.33 -1.01
C ALA A 617 0.68 1.18 -0.16
N PHE A 618 -0.22 0.55 0.60
CA PHE A 618 -1.13 1.22 1.51
C PHE A 618 -0.38 1.95 2.62
N GLY A 619 0.58 1.28 3.27
CA GLY A 619 1.42 1.87 4.32
C GLY A 619 2.26 3.05 3.82
N THR A 620 2.89 2.90 2.66
CA THR A 620 3.68 3.97 2.01
C THR A 620 2.78 5.16 1.67
N GLY A 621 1.61 4.91 1.12
CA GLY A 621 0.67 5.97 0.78
C GLY A 621 0.14 6.72 2.00
N LEU A 622 -0.14 6.04 3.12
CA LEU A 622 -0.50 6.70 4.37
C LEU A 622 0.65 7.54 4.93
N LEU A 623 1.88 7.02 4.90
CA LEU A 623 3.06 7.73 5.38
C LEU A 623 3.30 9.03 4.61
N PHE A 624 3.29 8.95 3.29
CA PHE A 624 3.50 10.11 2.41
C PHE A 624 2.28 11.04 2.35
N GLY A 625 1.07 10.53 2.56
CA GLY A 625 -0.15 11.34 2.68
C GLY A 625 -0.24 12.13 3.98
N TYR A 626 0.41 11.65 5.06
CA TYR A 626 0.37 12.29 6.37
C TYR A 626 1.03 13.68 6.38
N LEU A 627 2.15 13.87 5.68
CA LEU A 627 2.87 15.17 5.64
C LEU A 627 2.01 16.29 5.07
N PRO A 628 1.36 16.15 3.89
CA PRO A 628 0.42 17.14 3.38
C PRO A 628 -0.79 17.35 4.29
N ALA A 629 -1.35 16.27 4.83
CA ALA A 629 -2.49 16.34 5.75
C ALA A 629 -2.15 17.14 7.02
N ARG A 630 -0.96 16.94 7.58
CA ARG A 630 -0.46 17.71 8.71
C ARG A 630 -0.28 19.19 8.36
N LYS A 631 0.25 19.48 7.17
CA LYS A 631 0.38 20.87 6.70
C LYS A 631 -1.00 21.53 6.57
N ALA A 632 -1.99 20.85 6.01
CA ALA A 632 -3.37 21.32 5.92
C ALA A 632 -3.99 21.63 7.30
N ALA A 633 -3.77 20.74 8.28
CA ALA A 633 -4.31 20.87 9.63
C ALA A 633 -3.69 22.01 10.46
N HIS A 634 -2.53 22.51 10.04
CA HIS A 634 -1.82 23.61 10.71
C HIS A 634 -1.91 24.95 9.93
N LEU A 635 -2.78 25.03 8.93
CA LEU A 635 -3.01 26.28 8.22
C LEU A 635 -3.61 27.32 9.17
N ASP A 636 -3.10 28.54 9.09
CA ASP A 636 -3.71 29.70 9.76
C ASP A 636 -5.07 30.00 9.10
N PRO A 637 -6.16 30.04 9.88
CA PRO A 637 -7.49 30.24 9.30
C PRO A 637 -7.65 31.61 8.63
N VAL A 638 -7.00 32.66 9.13
CA VAL A 638 -7.08 34.02 8.55
C VAL A 638 -6.38 34.06 7.19
N VAL A 639 -5.15 33.50 7.12
CA VAL A 639 -4.37 33.40 5.89
C VAL A 639 -5.08 32.52 4.87
N ALA A 640 -5.66 31.41 5.34
CA ALA A 640 -6.37 30.47 4.49
C ALA A 640 -7.66 31.05 3.88
N LEU A 641 -8.41 31.88 4.65
CA LEU A 641 -9.60 32.57 4.16
C LEU A 641 -9.30 33.70 3.18
N ALA A 642 -8.12 34.34 3.30
CA ALA A 642 -7.64 35.39 2.42
C ALA A 642 -7.03 34.86 1.11
N ALA A 643 -6.72 33.56 1.03
CA ALA A 643 -6.19 32.95 -0.20
C ALA A 643 -7.21 33.03 -1.34
N GLU A 644 -6.76 33.45 -2.56
CA GLU A 644 -7.58 33.58 -3.77
C GLU A 644 -7.85 32.23 -4.46
#